data_b4162e7a5479c772035c09fd4ba94e6f
#
_entry.id   b4162e7a5479c772035c09fd4ba94e6f
#
_cell.length_a   1.000
_cell.length_b   1.000
_cell.length_c   1.000
_cell.angle_alpha   90.00
_cell.angle_beta   90.00
_cell.angle_gamma   90.00
#
_symmetry.space_group_name_H-M   'P 1'
#
loop_
_entity.id
_entity.type
_entity.pdbx_description
1 polymer ?
#
loop_
_entity_poly.entity_id
_entity_poly.type
_entity_poly.pdbx_seq_one_letter_code
_entity_poly.pdbx_strand_id
1 'polypeptide(L)'
;MANSKSVGAKSRWNWTAGVSMAAIGLAVGLGSGGVAYAQDDEIVVTGFRRSLEAALDIKRDSVGAVDAIVAEDIADFPDLNLSESIQRVPGVAITRDAGEGRQISVRGLGPQFTRVRINGMETLATVGGTDAAGGTNRGRSFDFNVFASELFNSITVRKSASAEVEEGSLGATVDLRTALPFDYSGFTLAVSGQVQYNDLSETTDPRLAALWSNRWEGDFGQIGALFSVAFSDRVSREEGASTVRWQPGAGAAGFGAETVPAYTLAQLNAAFRPRIPRYDVYEHEQDRLGVTAAVQYAPTQSTMLTLSALYANFEGSRTEAFLESQVFSTDGATGVGGVTVRDAEIAGNSLVYGVFDGVDIRSELRYDELQTEFRQLSFDLDHDFSDNLRFEGLVGWAESQHSNPIQTTLLFDRNNINGYVYDYRVDNRLPLITYGATDVTSPSSWTLSQIRLRPQTATNTYTTAQGDLIFTANEVFTLRGGFNWRDYEFETTERRRSNGTTSNQEGTLPGFTTSTAIGNYSQLISLTGRGLDLPAGLPSTWLVPDIDAAARLWGLYDESVFRMGIEPALGNNNTIREETGGGYVQLGWNSTLGGMGFRGNLGVRYVETDLTSSGYTFSGGVPVRSTATSTYENTLPSLNMVLEPIDNVLIRFGAAQVMSRPNLGFLASGAAVSVSGSNRTVTAGNPSLQPTLADAYDLSAEWYFAEGGLISIAYFMRDIESFVQTVREDAPFTGNVLGLPDSVATAACPGGVNTTTCNPSLLWQFNLPRNTPGGPVDGFEISLQLPFFFLDGVWSNFGVLANYTNVQSDVSYVNSAGAVTLTGPLLGLSDESYNAT
;
A
#
# COMPACT_ATOMS: atom_id res chain seq x y z
N MET A 1 -0.08 34.52 17.72
CA MET A 1 0.23 35.29 16.50
C MET A 1 0.79 34.28 15.52
N ALA A 2 -0.05 33.62 14.78
CA ALA A 2 0.33 32.63 13.78
C ALA A 2 0.53 33.34 12.44
N ASN A 3 1.69 33.20 11.86
CA ASN A 3 1.97 33.69 10.50
C ASN A 3 1.06 32.97 9.50
N SER A 4 0.16 33.73 8.92
CA SER A 4 -0.56 33.30 7.72
C SER A 4 0.44 33.17 6.57
N LYS A 5 0.92 31.97 6.29
CA LYS A 5 1.56 31.69 5.00
C LYS A 5 0.45 31.71 3.95
N SER A 6 0.52 32.68 3.05
CA SER A 6 -0.27 32.69 1.84
C SER A 6 -0.06 31.38 1.10
N VAL A 7 -1.14 30.67 0.75
CA VAL A 7 -1.14 29.62 -0.26
C VAL A 7 -0.90 30.30 -1.61
N GLY A 8 0.35 30.62 -1.88
CA GLY A 8 0.82 31.06 -3.18
C GLY A 8 1.66 29.92 -3.73
N ALA A 9 1.61 29.67 -5.03
CA ALA A 9 2.47 28.74 -5.71
C ALA A 9 3.85 28.75 -5.08
N LYS A 10 4.26 27.64 -4.46
CA LYS A 10 5.63 27.50 -3.92
C LYS A 10 6.54 27.86 -5.07
N SER A 11 7.24 29.00 -4.99
CA SER A 11 8.31 29.30 -5.91
C SER A 11 9.24 28.10 -5.84
N ARG A 12 9.34 27.38 -6.95
CA ARG A 12 10.34 26.32 -7.11
C ARG A 12 11.64 26.86 -6.56
N TRP A 13 12.07 26.32 -5.44
CA TRP A 13 13.37 26.67 -4.89
C TRP A 13 14.40 26.24 -5.92
N ASN A 14 15.04 27.22 -6.56
CA ASN A 14 16.15 27.01 -7.50
C ASN A 14 17.39 26.44 -6.78
N TRP A 15 17.24 25.33 -6.07
CA TRP A 15 18.34 24.55 -5.50
C TRP A 15 19.04 23.71 -6.58
N THR A 16 18.32 23.39 -7.68
CA THR A 16 18.86 22.57 -8.76
C THR A 16 20.11 23.15 -9.46
N ALA A 17 20.23 24.47 -9.54
CA ALA A 17 21.40 25.10 -10.13
C ALA A 17 22.63 25.16 -9.19
N GLY A 18 22.42 25.18 -7.88
CA GLY A 18 23.52 25.27 -6.88
C GLY A 18 24.15 23.92 -6.55
N VAL A 19 23.34 22.88 -6.43
CA VAL A 19 23.81 21.52 -6.08
C VAL A 19 24.49 20.85 -7.28
N SER A 20 23.93 21.03 -8.48
CA SER A 20 24.55 20.48 -9.71
C SER A 20 25.95 21.05 -10.00
N MET A 21 26.20 22.34 -9.70
CA MET A 21 27.53 22.91 -9.88
C MET A 21 28.51 22.55 -8.76
N ALA A 22 28.04 22.30 -7.54
CA ALA A 22 28.91 21.86 -6.45
C ALA A 22 29.36 20.39 -6.61
N ALA A 23 28.46 19.51 -7.09
CA ALA A 23 28.78 18.10 -7.37
C ALA A 23 29.77 17.96 -8.55
N ILE A 24 29.56 18.73 -9.62
CA ILE A 24 30.50 18.75 -10.77
C ILE A 24 31.83 19.41 -10.39
N GLY A 25 31.83 20.41 -9.50
CA GLY A 25 33.06 21.05 -9.02
C GLY A 25 33.93 20.17 -8.11
N LEU A 26 33.32 19.24 -7.34
CA LEU A 26 34.06 18.27 -6.51
C LEU A 26 34.65 17.12 -7.37
N ALA A 27 33.95 16.68 -8.41
CA ALA A 27 34.44 15.60 -9.28
C ALA A 27 35.65 15.99 -10.13
N VAL A 28 35.80 17.28 -10.47
CA VAL A 28 36.94 17.78 -11.28
C VAL A 28 38.18 18.12 -10.43
N GLY A 29 38.02 18.29 -9.09
CA GLY A 29 39.11 18.69 -8.22
C GLY A 29 39.97 17.57 -7.61
N LEU A 30 39.55 16.28 -7.75
CA LEU A 30 40.23 15.14 -7.10
C LEU A 30 40.96 14.19 -8.07
N GLY A 31 41.07 14.55 -9.34
CA GLY A 31 41.69 13.74 -10.40
C GLY A 31 43.22 13.86 -10.50
N SER A 32 43.98 13.71 -9.42
CA SER A 32 45.44 13.47 -9.51
C SER A 32 45.99 12.80 -8.25
N GLY A 33 45.89 11.49 -8.18
CA GLY A 33 46.49 10.68 -7.13
C GLY A 33 46.53 9.21 -7.49
N GLY A 34 47.66 8.75 -7.96
CA GLY A 34 48.24 7.42 -7.96
C GLY A 34 47.40 6.16 -8.07
N VAL A 35 47.61 5.44 -9.18
CA VAL A 35 47.16 4.07 -9.35
C VAL A 35 47.77 3.19 -8.28
N ALA A 36 47.00 2.71 -7.31
CA ALA A 36 47.39 1.64 -6.41
C ALA A 36 46.87 0.33 -6.97
N TYR A 37 47.76 -0.61 -7.19
CA TYR A 37 47.40 -1.99 -7.55
C TYR A 37 46.75 -2.67 -6.35
N ALA A 38 45.53 -3.13 -6.53
CA ALA A 38 44.81 -3.98 -5.57
C ALA A 38 45.30 -5.44 -5.74
N GLN A 39 45.54 -6.09 -4.64
CA GLN A 39 45.84 -7.50 -4.53
C GLN A 39 44.69 -8.17 -3.76
N ASP A 40 44.07 -9.07 -4.44
CA ASP A 40 43.24 -10.24 -4.10
C ASP A 40 42.23 -10.25 -2.94
N ASP A 41 41.03 -10.72 -3.29
CA ASP A 41 39.96 -11.32 -2.51
C ASP A 41 38.98 -10.38 -1.75
N GLU A 42 38.38 -9.47 -2.50
CA GLU A 42 37.16 -8.82 -2.04
C GLU A 42 36.16 -8.75 -3.19
N ILE A 43 34.97 -9.34 -2.96
CA ILE A 43 33.89 -9.38 -3.96
C ILE A 43 33.28 -7.96 -4.04
N VAL A 44 33.94 -7.09 -4.77
CA VAL A 44 33.28 -5.88 -5.29
C VAL A 44 32.38 -6.38 -6.44
N VAL A 45 31.09 -6.51 -6.16
CA VAL A 45 30.11 -6.86 -7.17
C VAL A 45 30.04 -5.67 -8.13
N THR A 46 30.66 -5.79 -9.31
CA THR A 46 30.60 -4.78 -10.35
C THR A 46 29.95 -5.38 -11.58
N GLY A 47 28.78 -4.87 -11.94
CA GLY A 47 28.04 -5.24 -13.14
C GLY A 47 26.78 -6.05 -12.85
N PHE A 48 25.65 -5.70 -13.51
CA PHE A 48 24.32 -6.29 -13.40
C PHE A 48 24.33 -7.85 -13.37
N ARG A 49 25.24 -8.47 -14.12
CA ARG A 49 25.42 -9.91 -14.15
C ARG A 49 25.86 -10.49 -12.79
N ARG A 50 26.81 -9.84 -12.11
CA ARG A 50 27.29 -10.30 -10.80
C ARG A 50 26.23 -10.12 -9.71
N SER A 51 25.44 -9.05 -9.80
CA SER A 51 24.28 -8.84 -8.92
C SER A 51 23.28 -9.99 -9.05
N LEU A 52 22.99 -10.44 -10.28
CA LEU A 52 22.14 -11.60 -10.54
C LEU A 52 22.76 -12.92 -10.03
N GLU A 53 24.06 -13.09 -10.14
CA GLU A 53 24.79 -14.25 -9.62
C GLU A 53 24.73 -14.27 -8.08
N ALA A 54 25.02 -13.15 -7.40
CA ALA A 54 24.91 -13.02 -5.95
C ALA A 54 23.47 -13.28 -5.44
N ALA A 55 22.46 -12.81 -6.16
CA ALA A 55 21.06 -13.10 -5.83
C ALA A 55 20.74 -14.60 -5.93
N LEU A 56 21.28 -15.30 -6.95
CA LEU A 56 21.14 -16.75 -7.07
C LEU A 56 21.88 -17.51 -5.97
N ASP A 57 23.05 -17.05 -5.54
CA ASP A 57 23.79 -17.67 -4.44
C ASP A 57 23.01 -17.58 -3.12
N ILE A 58 22.42 -16.41 -2.82
CA ILE A 58 21.52 -16.24 -1.66
C ILE A 58 20.36 -17.23 -1.74
N LYS A 59 19.72 -17.37 -2.91
CA LYS A 59 18.64 -18.34 -3.12
C LYS A 59 19.13 -19.79 -2.93
N ARG A 60 20.24 -20.14 -3.54
CA ARG A 60 20.82 -21.49 -3.49
C ARG A 60 21.18 -21.91 -2.07
N ASP A 61 21.82 -21.04 -1.31
CA ASP A 61 22.31 -21.32 0.04
C ASP A 61 21.20 -21.33 1.10
N SER A 62 20.10 -20.65 0.84
CA SER A 62 18.96 -20.64 1.74
C SER A 62 18.37 -22.04 1.92
N VAL A 63 17.85 -22.31 3.12
CA VAL A 63 17.13 -23.57 3.42
C VAL A 63 15.65 -23.43 2.99
N GLY A 64 15.05 -22.27 3.25
CA GLY A 64 13.68 -21.97 2.83
C GLY A 64 13.57 -21.47 1.39
N ALA A 65 12.33 -21.26 0.93
CA ALA A 65 12.04 -20.62 -0.34
C ALA A 65 12.32 -19.11 -0.24
N VAL A 66 13.40 -18.67 -0.85
CA VAL A 66 13.89 -17.27 -0.80
C VAL A 66 14.23 -16.82 -2.20
N ASP A 67 13.90 -15.58 -2.52
CA ASP A 67 14.39 -14.86 -3.68
C ASP A 67 15.06 -13.57 -3.22
N ALA A 68 16.11 -13.14 -3.90
CA ALA A 68 16.84 -11.94 -3.57
C ALA A 68 17.03 -11.03 -4.78
N ILE A 69 17.19 -9.74 -4.51
CA ILE A 69 17.67 -8.73 -5.44
C ILE A 69 18.82 -8.04 -4.75
N VAL A 70 19.99 -8.04 -5.36
CA VAL A 70 21.19 -7.39 -4.83
C VAL A 70 21.48 -6.21 -5.76
N ALA A 71 21.65 -5.02 -5.21
CA ALA A 71 22.06 -3.87 -5.97
C ALA A 71 23.54 -4.01 -6.33
N GLU A 72 23.87 -3.69 -7.56
CA GLU A 72 25.22 -3.69 -8.09
C GLU A 72 26.06 -2.56 -7.47
N ASP A 73 25.47 -1.40 -7.45
CA ASP A 73 25.84 -0.20 -6.70
C ASP A 73 24.55 0.49 -6.26
N ILE A 74 24.57 1.25 -5.17
CA ILE A 74 23.40 1.96 -4.61
C ILE A 74 22.63 2.81 -5.64
N ALA A 75 23.26 3.11 -6.76
CA ALA A 75 22.73 3.96 -7.80
C ALA A 75 22.06 3.24 -8.98
N ASP A 76 22.09 1.91 -9.04
CA ASP A 76 21.74 1.15 -10.24
C ASP A 76 20.44 0.35 -10.18
N PHE A 77 19.52 0.67 -9.25
CA PHE A 77 18.14 0.25 -9.47
C PHE A 77 17.52 1.10 -10.58
N PRO A 78 17.28 0.53 -11.78
CA PRO A 78 16.72 1.28 -12.91
C PRO A 78 15.24 1.62 -12.71
N ASP A 79 14.64 1.12 -11.63
CA ASP A 79 13.20 1.18 -11.38
C ASP A 79 12.82 2.48 -10.66
N LEU A 80 11.58 2.90 -10.82
CA LEU A 80 11.05 4.11 -10.20
C LEU A 80 11.12 4.06 -8.67
N ASN A 81 10.86 2.88 -8.09
CA ASN A 81 10.97 2.63 -6.67
C ASN A 81 11.17 1.13 -6.36
N LEU A 82 11.32 0.79 -5.07
CA LEU A 82 11.56 -0.58 -4.61
C LEU A 82 10.50 -1.60 -5.04
N SER A 83 9.21 -1.25 -5.07
CA SER A 83 8.16 -2.20 -5.46
C SER A 83 8.27 -2.62 -6.92
N GLU A 84 8.71 -1.73 -7.81
CA GLU A 84 8.98 -2.04 -9.22
C GLU A 84 10.10 -3.07 -9.34
N SER A 85 11.16 -2.94 -8.54
CA SER A 85 12.26 -3.91 -8.50
C SER A 85 11.78 -5.26 -7.98
N ILE A 86 10.98 -5.28 -6.90
CA ILE A 86 10.48 -6.50 -6.28
C ILE A 86 9.52 -7.26 -7.21
N GLN A 87 8.84 -6.58 -8.13
CA GLN A 87 7.96 -7.21 -9.13
C GLN A 87 8.67 -8.23 -10.01
N ARG A 88 10.00 -8.18 -10.14
CA ARG A 88 10.79 -9.19 -10.87
C ARG A 88 10.88 -10.52 -10.13
N VAL A 89 10.58 -10.56 -8.85
CA VAL A 89 10.54 -11.78 -8.03
C VAL A 89 9.31 -12.60 -8.43
N PRO A 90 9.45 -13.91 -8.71
CA PRO A 90 8.31 -14.77 -9.02
C PRO A 90 7.21 -14.67 -7.96
N GLY A 91 5.95 -14.65 -8.39
CA GLY A 91 4.79 -14.58 -7.50
C GLY A 91 4.54 -13.23 -6.84
N VAL A 92 5.29 -12.20 -7.19
CA VAL A 92 5.07 -10.83 -6.71
C VAL A 92 4.28 -10.05 -7.75
N ALA A 93 3.18 -9.43 -7.31
CA ALA A 93 2.44 -8.42 -8.05
C ALA A 93 2.43 -7.11 -7.28
N ILE A 94 2.32 -5.98 -7.96
CA ILE A 94 2.32 -4.65 -7.35
C ILE A 94 0.99 -3.94 -7.59
N THR A 95 0.56 -3.14 -6.62
CA THR A 95 -0.48 -2.13 -6.82
C THR A 95 0.20 -0.81 -7.16
N ARG A 96 -0.44 -0.03 -8.02
CA ARG A 96 0.08 1.28 -8.46
C ARG A 96 -0.81 2.39 -7.92
N ASP A 97 -0.18 3.52 -7.65
CA ASP A 97 -0.84 4.78 -7.30
C ASP A 97 0.05 5.92 -7.78
N ALA A 98 -0.51 6.99 -8.31
CA ALA A 98 0.24 8.12 -8.86
C ALA A 98 1.26 7.70 -9.96
N GLY A 99 0.92 6.69 -10.78
CA GLY A 99 1.77 6.20 -11.86
C GLY A 99 3.03 5.45 -11.43
N GLU A 100 3.13 5.03 -10.16
CA GLU A 100 4.24 4.21 -9.65
C GLU A 100 3.75 3.08 -8.75
N GLY A 101 4.60 2.08 -8.54
CA GLY A 101 4.31 0.98 -7.62
C GLY A 101 4.24 1.47 -6.18
N ARG A 102 3.21 1.06 -5.45
CA ARG A 102 2.97 1.46 -4.06
C ARG A 102 3.12 0.31 -3.08
N GLN A 103 2.38 -0.75 -3.28
CA GLN A 103 2.34 -1.91 -2.39
C GLN A 103 2.56 -3.19 -3.18
N ILE A 104 2.93 -4.28 -2.50
CA ILE A 104 3.14 -5.59 -3.11
C ILE A 104 2.18 -6.62 -2.55
N SER A 105 1.76 -7.55 -3.40
CA SER A 105 1.12 -8.80 -3.02
C SER A 105 2.04 -9.97 -3.40
N VAL A 106 2.05 -11.02 -2.60
CA VAL A 106 2.90 -12.18 -2.84
C VAL A 106 2.05 -13.43 -2.91
N ARG A 107 2.15 -14.19 -4.01
CA ARG A 107 1.37 -15.41 -4.23
C ARG A 107 -0.13 -15.20 -4.09
N GLY A 108 -0.62 -14.09 -4.64
CA GLY A 108 -2.04 -13.71 -4.60
C GLY A 108 -2.54 -13.20 -3.25
N LEU A 109 -1.73 -13.27 -2.19
CA LEU A 109 -2.08 -12.71 -0.88
C LEU A 109 -1.80 -11.21 -0.87
N GLY A 110 -2.82 -10.42 -0.54
CA GLY A 110 -2.79 -8.96 -0.58
C GLY A 110 -1.72 -8.33 0.32
N PRO A 111 -1.47 -7.02 0.18
CA PRO A 111 -0.35 -6.34 0.85
C PRO A 111 -0.35 -6.44 2.38
N GLN A 112 -1.51 -6.56 3.01
CA GLN A 112 -1.67 -6.74 4.46
C GLN A 112 -1.13 -8.08 4.99
N PHE A 113 -0.86 -9.04 4.11
CA PHE A 113 -0.30 -10.35 4.44
C PHE A 113 1.22 -10.43 4.24
N THR A 114 1.83 -9.34 3.83
CA THR A 114 3.27 -9.21 3.66
C THR A 114 3.86 -8.37 4.78
N ARG A 115 4.91 -8.89 5.41
CA ARG A 115 5.68 -8.18 6.43
C ARG A 115 6.93 -7.59 5.80
N VAL A 116 7.27 -6.35 6.18
CA VAL A 116 8.51 -5.69 5.75
C VAL A 116 9.39 -5.42 6.96
N ARG A 117 10.68 -5.74 6.84
CA ARG A 117 11.70 -5.41 7.83
C ARG A 117 12.80 -4.59 7.16
N ILE A 118 13.25 -3.56 7.85
CA ILE A 118 14.41 -2.76 7.42
C ILE A 118 15.52 -3.01 8.42
N ASN A 119 16.68 -3.51 7.95
CA ASN A 119 17.81 -3.90 8.78
C ASN A 119 17.41 -4.83 9.94
N GLY A 120 16.59 -5.86 9.64
CA GLY A 120 16.15 -6.86 10.61
C GLY A 120 14.97 -6.47 11.50
N MET A 121 14.54 -5.22 11.52
CA MET A 121 13.46 -4.70 12.34
C MET A 121 12.17 -4.52 11.53
N GLU A 122 11.04 -5.05 12.02
CA GLU A 122 9.72 -4.78 11.42
C GLU A 122 9.40 -3.29 11.47
N THR A 123 8.81 -2.81 10.39
CA THR A 123 8.35 -1.42 10.30
C THR A 123 7.19 -1.29 9.31
N LEU A 124 6.41 -0.22 9.44
CA LEU A 124 5.40 0.20 8.48
C LEU A 124 5.71 1.61 8.01
N ALA A 125 5.52 1.85 6.71
CA ALA A 125 5.51 3.16 6.12
C ALA A 125 4.13 3.42 5.51
N THR A 126 3.62 4.63 5.71
CA THR A 126 2.25 5.03 5.33
C THR A 126 2.26 6.26 4.46
N VAL A 127 1.52 6.23 3.35
CA VAL A 127 1.29 7.39 2.46
C VAL A 127 -0.21 7.59 2.25
N GLY A 128 -0.62 8.80 1.92
CA GLY A 128 -1.96 9.10 1.45
C GLY A 128 -2.14 8.65 0.00
N GLY A 129 -3.08 7.75 -0.27
CA GLY A 129 -3.45 7.33 -1.62
C GLY A 129 -4.50 8.22 -2.28
N THR A 130 -4.65 8.07 -3.59
CA THR A 130 -5.74 8.67 -4.37
C THR A 130 -7.10 8.17 -3.90
N ASP A 131 -8.19 8.79 -4.37
CA ASP A 131 -9.55 8.29 -4.14
C ASP A 131 -9.68 6.85 -4.65
N ALA A 132 -9.12 6.56 -5.83
CA ALA A 132 -9.11 5.23 -6.42
C ALA A 132 -8.33 4.20 -5.60
N ALA A 133 -7.27 4.59 -4.90
CA ALA A 133 -6.45 3.74 -4.03
C ALA A 133 -6.97 3.68 -2.58
N GLY A 134 -8.14 4.27 -2.28
CA GLY A 134 -8.79 4.21 -0.98
C GLY A 134 -8.31 5.24 0.06
N GLY A 135 -7.52 6.23 -0.35
CA GLY A 135 -7.07 7.32 0.52
C GLY A 135 -5.89 6.94 1.42
N THR A 136 -5.81 7.55 2.61
CA THR A 136 -4.73 7.31 3.57
C THR A 136 -4.69 5.86 4.03
N ASN A 137 -3.52 5.23 3.95
CA ASN A 137 -3.31 3.88 4.43
C ASN A 137 -3.42 3.84 5.97
N ARG A 138 -4.50 3.25 6.47
CA ARG A 138 -4.73 2.97 7.88
C ARG A 138 -4.68 1.47 8.19
N GLY A 139 -3.98 0.73 7.34
CA GLY A 139 -3.82 -0.72 7.41
C GLY A 139 -2.42 -1.15 7.77
N ARG A 140 -2.14 -2.46 7.57
CA ARG A 140 -0.83 -3.07 7.79
C ARG A 140 0.01 -3.19 6.51
N SER A 141 -0.46 -2.62 5.41
CA SER A 141 0.29 -2.63 4.16
C SER A 141 1.44 -1.64 4.22
N PHE A 142 2.60 -2.03 3.70
CA PHE A 142 3.77 -1.17 3.62
C PHE A 142 3.75 -0.37 2.31
N ASP A 143 3.86 0.94 2.39
CA ASP A 143 3.93 1.82 1.23
C ASP A 143 5.40 2.06 0.82
N PHE A 144 5.86 1.33 -0.20
CA PHE A 144 7.25 1.34 -0.67
C PHE A 144 7.65 2.66 -1.32
N ASN A 145 6.70 3.44 -1.79
CA ASN A 145 6.93 4.72 -2.46
C ASN A 145 7.36 5.87 -1.53
N VAL A 146 7.47 5.63 -0.22
CA VAL A 146 8.12 6.57 0.72
C VAL A 146 9.63 6.66 0.45
N PHE A 147 10.23 5.56 0.00
CA PHE A 147 11.69 5.40 -0.04
C PHE A 147 12.24 5.52 -1.46
N ALA A 148 13.35 6.21 -1.59
CA ALA A 148 14.19 6.11 -2.76
C ALA A 148 14.89 4.73 -2.78
N SER A 149 14.90 4.05 -3.93
CA SER A 149 15.47 2.69 -4.05
C SER A 149 16.96 2.64 -3.78
N GLU A 150 17.68 3.73 -4.04
CA GLU A 150 19.12 3.88 -3.86
C GLU A 150 19.59 3.81 -2.39
N LEU A 151 18.67 3.82 -1.44
CA LEU A 151 18.99 3.67 -0.01
C LEU A 151 19.29 2.23 0.39
N PHE A 152 18.90 1.26 -0.45
CA PHE A 152 18.96 -0.17 -0.12
C PHE A 152 19.91 -0.91 -1.06
N ASN A 153 20.80 -1.73 -0.50
CA ASN A 153 21.72 -2.56 -1.28
C ASN A 153 21.24 -3.97 -1.52
N SER A 154 20.24 -4.45 -0.77
CA SER A 154 19.63 -5.75 -1.05
C SER A 154 18.19 -5.83 -0.57
N ILE A 155 17.42 -6.66 -1.25
CA ILE A 155 16.05 -7.02 -0.95
C ILE A 155 15.98 -8.54 -0.93
N THR A 156 15.46 -9.12 0.16
CA THR A 156 15.24 -10.55 0.27
C THR A 156 13.78 -10.83 0.52
N VAL A 157 13.16 -11.65 -0.33
CA VAL A 157 11.75 -12.06 -0.22
C VAL A 157 11.70 -13.50 0.27
N ARG A 158 11.33 -13.70 1.55
CA ARG A 158 11.19 -15.00 2.18
C ARG A 158 9.77 -15.50 2.06
N LYS A 159 9.54 -16.52 1.26
CA LYS A 159 8.23 -17.09 0.95
C LYS A 159 7.85 -18.30 1.83
N SER A 160 8.82 -18.89 2.52
CA SER A 160 8.59 -19.93 3.54
C SER A 160 8.97 -19.42 4.91
N ALA A 161 8.23 -19.86 5.93
CA ALA A 161 8.50 -19.51 7.32
C ALA A 161 9.57 -20.39 7.95
N SER A 162 10.33 -19.85 8.90
CA SER A 162 11.21 -20.57 9.80
C SER A 162 11.16 -19.94 11.20
N ALA A 163 11.48 -20.73 12.25
CA ALA A 163 11.23 -20.28 13.62
C ALA A 163 12.08 -19.07 14.04
N GLU A 164 13.27 -18.86 13.45
CA GLU A 164 14.10 -17.68 13.69
C GLU A 164 13.57 -16.42 13.04
N VAL A 165 12.71 -16.53 12.02
CA VAL A 165 12.08 -15.38 11.37
C VAL A 165 10.82 -15.00 12.14
N GLU A 166 10.72 -13.74 12.48
CA GLU A 166 9.59 -13.19 13.21
C GLU A 166 8.26 -13.41 12.46
N GLU A 167 7.23 -13.80 13.19
CA GLU A 167 5.89 -14.12 12.66
C GLU A 167 5.14 -12.89 12.13
N GLY A 168 4.05 -13.09 11.38
CA GLY A 168 3.13 -12.04 10.95
C GLY A 168 2.93 -11.95 9.44
N SER A 169 3.50 -12.86 8.66
CA SER A 169 3.28 -12.92 7.21
C SER A 169 2.69 -14.26 6.77
N LEU A 170 1.59 -14.22 6.00
CA LEU A 170 1.08 -15.36 5.25
C LEU A 170 1.68 -15.44 3.84
N GLY A 171 1.92 -14.29 3.22
CA GLY A 171 2.46 -14.17 1.88
C GLY A 171 3.98 -14.31 1.85
N ALA A 172 4.66 -13.32 2.40
CA ALA A 172 6.11 -13.30 2.50
C ALA A 172 6.59 -12.31 3.58
N THR A 173 7.83 -12.53 4.05
CA THR A 173 8.61 -11.50 4.75
C THR A 173 9.60 -10.89 3.77
N VAL A 174 9.60 -9.56 3.64
CA VAL A 174 10.52 -8.80 2.81
C VAL A 174 11.54 -8.11 3.69
N ASP A 175 12.80 -8.49 3.54
CA ASP A 175 13.93 -7.88 4.23
C ASP A 175 14.58 -6.85 3.30
N LEU A 176 14.59 -5.60 3.72
CA LEU A 176 15.30 -4.50 3.09
C LEU A 176 16.56 -4.21 3.90
N ARG A 177 17.72 -4.20 3.25
CA ARG A 177 18.99 -3.91 3.90
C ARG A 177 19.62 -2.65 3.30
N THR A 178 19.97 -1.70 4.15
CA THR A 178 20.81 -0.57 3.75
C THR A 178 22.27 -1.00 3.67
N ALA A 179 23.07 -0.27 2.92
CA ALA A 179 24.49 -0.53 2.84
C ALA A 179 25.18 -0.28 4.20
N LEU A 180 26.18 -1.08 4.52
CA LEU A 180 26.99 -1.00 5.72
C LEU A 180 28.47 -0.70 5.37
N PRO A 181 29.23 -0.06 6.27
CA PRO A 181 30.62 0.30 5.99
C PRO A 181 31.52 -0.88 5.62
N PHE A 182 31.30 -2.05 6.22
CA PHE A 182 32.13 -3.24 5.98
C PHE A 182 31.70 -4.04 4.74
N ASP A 183 30.64 -3.60 4.04
CA ASP A 183 30.34 -4.10 2.70
C ASP A 183 31.37 -3.59 1.66
N TYR A 184 32.22 -2.61 2.04
CA TYR A 184 33.24 -1.99 1.20
C TYR A 184 34.64 -2.21 1.77
N SER A 185 35.64 -2.41 0.89
CA SER A 185 37.03 -2.68 1.29
C SER A 185 37.75 -1.50 1.91
N GLY A 186 37.29 -0.28 1.67
CA GLY A 186 37.93 0.93 2.15
C GLY A 186 37.17 2.17 1.73
N PHE A 187 37.90 3.23 1.35
CA PHE A 187 37.29 4.44 0.83
C PHE A 187 36.50 4.19 -0.45
N THR A 188 35.19 4.46 -0.39
CA THR A 188 34.28 4.38 -1.52
C THR A 188 33.49 5.69 -1.63
N LEU A 189 33.37 6.20 -2.85
CA LEU A 189 32.51 7.33 -3.20
C LEU A 189 31.76 6.97 -4.48
N ALA A 190 30.46 6.78 -4.37
CA ALA A 190 29.57 6.56 -5.51
C ALA A 190 28.65 7.76 -5.68
N VAL A 191 28.39 8.19 -6.91
CA VAL A 191 27.46 9.28 -7.24
C VAL A 191 26.70 8.87 -8.48
N SER A 192 25.39 8.99 -8.45
CA SER A 192 24.49 8.68 -9.56
C SER A 192 23.59 9.86 -9.86
N GLY A 193 23.23 10.01 -11.12
CA GLY A 193 22.26 10.99 -11.58
C GLY A 193 21.44 10.42 -12.74
N GLN A 194 20.13 10.53 -12.64
CA GLN A 194 19.18 10.13 -13.65
C GLN A 194 18.24 11.28 -13.98
N VAL A 195 17.71 11.28 -15.18
CA VAL A 195 16.70 12.24 -15.63
C VAL A 195 15.58 11.45 -16.27
N GLN A 196 14.35 11.67 -15.82
CA GLN A 196 13.15 11.07 -16.38
C GLN A 196 12.33 12.13 -17.09
N TYR A 197 11.78 11.78 -18.25
CA TYR A 197 10.78 12.60 -18.93
C TYR A 197 9.43 11.90 -18.93
N ASN A 198 8.40 12.60 -18.46
CA ASN A 198 7.02 12.13 -18.52
C ASN A 198 6.30 12.89 -19.65
N ASP A 199 5.81 12.14 -20.65
CA ASP A 199 5.22 12.73 -21.85
C ASP A 199 3.80 13.26 -21.63
N LEU A 200 3.06 12.76 -20.63
CA LEU A 200 1.71 13.20 -20.32
C LEU A 200 1.69 14.47 -19.47
N SER A 201 2.59 14.61 -18.48
CA SER A 201 2.81 15.85 -17.72
C SER A 201 3.73 16.84 -18.44
N GLU A 202 4.48 16.39 -19.47
CA GLU A 202 5.48 17.19 -20.22
C GLU A 202 6.59 17.76 -19.32
N THR A 203 6.95 17.01 -18.25
CA THR A 203 7.96 17.39 -17.27
C THR A 203 9.23 16.58 -17.41
N THR A 204 10.32 17.14 -16.91
CA THR A 204 11.63 16.49 -16.82
C THR A 204 12.09 16.51 -15.38
N ASP A 205 12.20 15.33 -14.79
CA ASP A 205 12.34 15.12 -13.36
C ASP A 205 13.72 14.54 -13.03
N PRO A 206 14.49 15.14 -12.11
CA PRO A 206 15.82 14.67 -11.72
C PRO A 206 15.74 13.64 -10.59
N ARG A 207 16.71 12.72 -10.60
CA ARG A 207 16.98 11.77 -9.52
C ARG A 207 18.47 11.73 -9.27
N LEU A 208 18.89 11.92 -8.02
CA LEU A 208 20.29 12.04 -7.63
C LEU A 208 20.56 11.18 -6.41
N ALA A 209 21.70 10.47 -6.41
CA ALA A 209 22.14 9.75 -5.22
C ALA A 209 23.65 9.87 -5.04
N ALA A 210 24.08 9.81 -3.79
CA ALA A 210 25.49 9.77 -3.41
C ALA A 210 25.68 8.89 -2.19
N LEU A 211 26.77 8.12 -2.19
CA LEU A 211 27.22 7.32 -1.07
C LEU A 211 28.70 7.61 -0.81
N TRP A 212 29.03 7.77 0.45
CA TRP A 212 30.39 7.79 0.96
C TRP A 212 30.56 6.71 2.01
N SER A 213 31.62 5.91 1.91
CA SER A 213 32.03 4.93 2.91
C SER A 213 33.52 4.96 3.12
N ASN A 214 33.96 4.69 4.34
CA ASN A 214 35.35 4.43 4.62
C ASN A 214 35.53 3.49 5.82
N ARG A 215 36.62 2.75 5.81
CA ARG A 215 37.03 1.80 6.84
C ARG A 215 38.43 2.09 7.29
N TRP A 216 38.64 2.03 8.60
CA TRP A 216 39.94 2.24 9.24
C TRP A 216 40.27 1.05 10.13
N GLU A 217 41.53 0.65 10.15
CA GLU A 217 42.06 -0.43 10.95
C GLU A 217 43.27 0.04 11.79
N GLY A 218 43.37 -0.43 13.03
CA GLY A 218 44.46 -0.07 13.95
C GLY A 218 44.47 -0.95 15.21
N ASP A 219 45.27 -0.57 16.19
CA ASP A 219 45.37 -1.26 17.49
C ASP A 219 44.02 -1.30 18.25
N PHE A 220 43.06 -0.44 17.87
CA PHE A 220 41.72 -0.38 18.44
C PHE A 220 40.74 -1.36 17.77
N GLY A 221 41.20 -2.16 16.79
CA GLY A 221 40.35 -2.99 15.92
C GLY A 221 40.00 -2.26 14.63
N GLN A 222 38.85 -2.61 14.05
CA GLN A 222 38.33 -2.02 12.80
C GLN A 222 37.14 -1.12 13.10
N ILE A 223 37.07 0.04 12.46
CA ILE A 223 35.91 0.93 12.50
C ILE A 223 35.56 1.35 11.07
N GLY A 224 34.30 1.38 10.74
CA GLY A 224 33.78 1.86 9.46
C GLY A 224 32.68 2.90 9.66
N ALA A 225 32.59 3.84 8.74
CA ALA A 225 31.48 4.78 8.68
C ALA A 225 30.97 4.91 7.25
N LEU A 226 29.65 4.99 7.12
CA LEU A 226 28.96 5.16 5.85
C LEU A 226 27.91 6.25 5.98
N PHE A 227 27.74 7.00 4.91
CA PHE A 227 26.69 7.99 4.74
C PHE A 227 26.18 7.93 3.30
N SER A 228 24.87 7.87 3.10
CA SER A 228 24.25 7.98 1.78
C SER A 228 23.10 8.98 1.79
N VAL A 229 22.85 9.58 0.63
CA VAL A 229 21.72 10.46 0.37
C VAL A 229 21.15 10.19 -0.99
N ALA A 230 19.82 10.17 -1.10
CA ALA A 230 19.10 10.06 -2.35
C ALA A 230 17.99 11.12 -2.40
N PHE A 231 17.82 11.73 -3.55
CA PHE A 231 16.79 12.72 -3.83
C PHE A 231 16.13 12.44 -5.16
N SER A 232 14.81 12.57 -5.22
CA SER A 232 14.06 12.53 -6.48
C SER A 232 12.92 13.55 -6.45
N ASP A 233 12.71 14.21 -7.57
CA ASP A 233 11.55 15.04 -7.88
C ASP A 233 10.80 14.35 -9.03
N ARG A 234 9.47 14.35 -8.97
CA ARG A 234 8.63 13.70 -9.99
C ARG A 234 7.29 14.39 -10.13
N VAL A 235 6.94 14.69 -11.38
CA VAL A 235 5.61 15.16 -11.76
C VAL A 235 4.98 14.14 -12.70
N SER A 236 3.76 13.71 -12.37
CA SER A 236 3.02 12.77 -13.23
C SER A 236 1.58 13.20 -13.43
N ARG A 237 1.01 12.78 -14.56
CA ARG A 237 -0.39 12.96 -14.90
C ARG A 237 -0.98 11.63 -15.33
N GLU A 238 -2.20 11.35 -14.90
CA GLU A 238 -2.96 10.17 -15.29
C GLU A 238 -4.33 10.59 -15.81
N GLU A 239 -4.79 9.93 -16.84
CA GLU A 239 -6.11 10.19 -17.48
C GLU A 239 -6.82 8.88 -17.74
N GLY A 240 -8.15 8.86 -17.52
CA GLY A 240 -8.91 7.65 -17.76
C GLY A 240 -10.37 7.73 -17.38
N ALA A 241 -10.93 6.57 -17.10
CA ALA A 241 -12.26 6.41 -16.59
C ALA A 241 -12.28 5.39 -15.45
N SER A 242 -13.13 5.63 -14.46
CA SER A 242 -13.31 4.74 -13.34
C SER A 242 -14.77 4.65 -12.89
N THR A 243 -15.02 3.77 -11.92
CA THR A 243 -16.26 3.73 -11.15
C THR A 243 -15.95 3.21 -9.75
N VAL A 244 -16.63 3.73 -8.73
CA VAL A 244 -16.35 3.36 -7.34
C VAL A 244 -16.53 1.84 -7.11
N ARG A 245 -17.53 1.24 -7.76
CA ARG A 245 -17.76 -0.20 -7.80
C ARG A 245 -18.85 -0.54 -8.80
N TRP A 246 -19.00 -1.81 -9.12
CA TRP A 246 -20.20 -2.36 -9.76
C TRP A 246 -21.14 -2.91 -8.69
N GLN A 247 -22.44 -2.64 -8.81
CA GLN A 247 -23.46 -3.05 -7.85
C GLN A 247 -24.81 -3.30 -8.51
N PRO A 248 -25.64 -4.21 -7.98
CA PRO A 248 -27.04 -4.30 -8.40
C PRO A 248 -27.84 -3.11 -7.86
N GLY A 249 -28.89 -2.74 -8.54
CA GLY A 249 -29.82 -1.70 -8.12
C GLY A 249 -30.90 -2.25 -7.19
N ALA A 250 -30.54 -2.63 -5.95
CA ALA A 250 -31.51 -3.11 -4.97
C ALA A 250 -31.99 -2.02 -4.01
N GLY A 251 -33.25 -2.06 -3.61
CA GLY A 251 -33.81 -1.10 -2.63
C GLY A 251 -33.72 0.35 -3.09
N ALA A 252 -33.28 1.23 -2.22
CA ALA A 252 -33.12 2.67 -2.50
C ALA A 252 -32.06 2.98 -3.57
N ALA A 253 -31.19 2.02 -3.92
CA ALA A 253 -30.20 2.17 -4.98
C ALA A 253 -30.72 1.74 -6.36
N GLY A 254 -31.96 1.30 -6.50
CA GLY A 254 -32.58 0.88 -7.77
C GLY A 254 -33.02 2.06 -8.64
N PHE A 255 -33.28 1.76 -9.93
CA PHE A 255 -33.97 2.69 -10.83
C PHE A 255 -35.43 2.87 -10.41
N GLY A 256 -35.98 4.05 -10.64
CA GLY A 256 -37.37 4.39 -10.30
C GLY A 256 -38.40 3.89 -11.31
N ALA A 257 -38.05 3.88 -12.61
CA ALA A 257 -38.94 3.50 -13.69
C ALA A 257 -38.16 2.99 -14.92
N GLU A 258 -38.84 2.34 -15.86
CA GLU A 258 -38.32 1.98 -17.18
C GLU A 258 -39.36 2.30 -18.28
N THR A 259 -38.84 2.53 -19.47
CA THR A 259 -39.62 2.59 -20.71
C THR A 259 -39.07 1.64 -21.78
N VAL A 260 -38.14 0.76 -21.39
CA VAL A 260 -37.47 -0.20 -22.27
C VAL A 260 -38.35 -1.43 -22.51
N PRO A 261 -38.79 -1.72 -23.75
CA PRO A 261 -39.63 -2.86 -23.99
C PRO A 261 -39.00 -4.23 -23.75
N ALA A 262 -37.66 -4.29 -23.79
CA ALA A 262 -36.92 -5.56 -23.71
C ALA A 262 -36.72 -6.06 -22.27
N TYR A 263 -36.79 -5.18 -21.26
CA TYR A 263 -36.53 -5.53 -19.87
C TYR A 263 -37.55 -4.94 -18.92
N THR A 264 -37.85 -5.66 -17.86
CA THR A 264 -38.61 -5.16 -16.72
C THR A 264 -37.72 -4.40 -15.75
N LEU A 265 -38.30 -3.49 -14.98
CA LEU A 265 -37.56 -2.76 -13.92
C LEU A 265 -36.83 -3.70 -12.94
N ALA A 266 -37.45 -4.85 -12.63
CA ALA A 266 -36.83 -5.86 -11.77
C ALA A 266 -35.57 -6.47 -12.39
N GLN A 267 -35.57 -6.74 -13.70
CA GLN A 267 -34.39 -7.27 -14.41
C GLN A 267 -33.28 -6.22 -14.47
N LEU A 268 -33.60 -4.95 -14.77
CA LEU A 268 -32.66 -3.85 -14.80
C LEU A 268 -32.03 -3.60 -13.41
N ASN A 269 -32.82 -3.70 -12.36
CA ASN A 269 -32.34 -3.54 -10.98
C ASN A 269 -31.58 -4.76 -10.46
N ALA A 270 -31.77 -5.96 -11.01
CA ALA A 270 -30.99 -7.14 -10.65
C ALA A 270 -29.60 -7.17 -11.32
N ALA A 271 -29.44 -6.50 -12.46
CA ALA A 271 -28.17 -6.45 -13.17
C ALA A 271 -27.13 -5.58 -12.44
N PHE A 272 -25.87 -6.01 -12.47
CA PHE A 272 -24.75 -5.19 -12.00
C PHE A 272 -24.53 -4.00 -12.93
N ARG A 273 -24.35 -2.84 -12.38
CA ARG A 273 -24.09 -1.58 -13.07
C ARG A 273 -23.00 -0.78 -12.39
N PRO A 274 -22.29 0.12 -13.12
CA PRO A 274 -21.35 1.02 -12.47
C PRO A 274 -22.11 1.91 -11.46
N ARG A 275 -21.54 2.10 -10.26
CA ARG A 275 -22.18 2.95 -9.25
C ARG A 275 -21.99 4.43 -9.56
N ILE A 276 -20.78 4.83 -9.91
CA ILE A 276 -20.38 6.21 -10.23
C ILE A 276 -19.47 6.16 -11.44
N PRO A 277 -20.02 5.95 -12.66
CA PRO A 277 -19.19 6.01 -13.87
C PRO A 277 -18.71 7.43 -14.07
N ARG A 278 -17.37 7.59 -14.32
CA ARG A 278 -16.72 8.90 -14.35
C ARG A 278 -15.50 8.91 -15.27
N TYR A 279 -15.14 10.11 -15.72
CA TYR A 279 -13.83 10.42 -16.28
C TYR A 279 -12.95 11.04 -15.22
N ASP A 280 -11.68 10.68 -15.23
CA ASP A 280 -10.69 11.00 -14.22
C ASP A 280 -9.49 11.72 -14.84
N VAL A 281 -9.01 12.77 -14.16
CA VAL A 281 -7.69 13.38 -14.39
C VAL A 281 -7.02 13.55 -13.04
N TYR A 282 -5.82 12.99 -12.90
CA TYR A 282 -4.97 13.13 -11.73
C TYR A 282 -3.69 13.87 -12.11
N GLU A 283 -3.23 14.76 -11.26
CA GLU A 283 -1.91 15.40 -11.35
C GLU A 283 -1.23 15.27 -10.00
N HIS A 284 0.02 14.78 -10.03
CA HIS A 284 0.81 14.51 -8.84
C HIS A 284 2.16 15.20 -8.94
N GLU A 285 2.55 15.90 -7.88
CA GLU A 285 3.92 16.37 -7.66
C GLU A 285 4.46 15.65 -6.42
N GLN A 286 5.67 15.09 -6.50
CA GLN A 286 6.24 14.24 -5.45
C GLN A 286 7.74 14.51 -5.32
N ASP A 287 8.16 14.84 -4.10
CA ASP A 287 9.56 14.97 -3.71
C ASP A 287 9.93 13.88 -2.71
N ARG A 288 11.09 13.26 -2.87
CA ARG A 288 11.64 12.30 -1.92
C ARG A 288 13.05 12.68 -1.54
N LEU A 289 13.32 12.65 -0.25
CA LEU A 289 14.65 12.73 0.31
C LEU A 289 14.88 11.54 1.22
N GLY A 290 15.93 10.78 0.97
CA GLY A 290 16.35 9.68 1.81
C GLY A 290 17.80 9.88 2.28
N VAL A 291 18.08 9.50 3.52
CA VAL A 291 19.43 9.56 4.11
C VAL A 291 19.65 8.30 4.93
N THR A 292 20.78 7.62 4.70
CA THR A 292 21.24 6.56 5.59
C THR A 292 22.60 6.92 6.21
N ALA A 293 22.82 6.46 7.43
CA ALA A 293 24.11 6.54 8.09
C ALA A 293 24.36 5.27 8.89
N ALA A 294 25.57 4.73 8.82
CA ALA A 294 25.95 3.56 9.60
C ALA A 294 27.35 3.68 10.14
N VAL A 295 27.56 3.17 11.34
CA VAL A 295 28.89 3.00 11.96
C VAL A 295 29.01 1.54 12.39
N GLN A 296 30.07 0.88 11.93
CA GLN A 296 30.45 -0.47 12.39
C GLN A 296 31.75 -0.41 13.17
N TYR A 297 31.79 -1.15 14.27
CA TYR A 297 32.97 -1.26 15.10
C TYR A 297 33.25 -2.70 15.51
N ALA A 298 34.37 -3.23 15.05
CA ALA A 298 34.88 -4.55 15.41
C ALA A 298 36.15 -4.36 16.31
N PRO A 299 35.97 -4.29 17.63
CA PRO A 299 37.10 -4.19 18.55
C PRO A 299 37.98 -5.45 18.54
N THR A 300 37.40 -6.59 18.22
CA THR A 300 38.07 -7.87 18.06
C THR A 300 37.43 -8.62 16.87
N GLN A 301 38.05 -9.72 16.44
CA GLN A 301 37.46 -10.58 15.39
C GLN A 301 36.18 -11.30 15.83
N SER A 302 35.92 -11.37 17.14
CA SER A 302 34.77 -12.05 17.72
C SER A 302 33.62 -11.09 18.09
N THR A 303 33.75 -9.80 17.87
CA THR A 303 32.73 -8.83 18.26
C THR A 303 32.51 -7.80 17.16
N MET A 304 31.27 -7.64 16.72
CA MET A 304 30.82 -6.61 15.81
C MET A 304 29.68 -5.82 16.44
N LEU A 305 29.80 -4.50 16.40
CA LEU A 305 28.78 -3.53 16.81
C LEU A 305 28.37 -2.73 15.57
N THR A 306 27.08 -2.65 15.30
CA THR A 306 26.56 -1.86 14.18
C THR A 306 25.50 -0.88 14.69
N LEU A 307 25.68 0.39 14.41
CA LEU A 307 24.68 1.43 14.61
C LEU A 307 24.21 1.93 13.25
N SER A 308 22.93 1.81 12.98
CA SER A 308 22.34 2.23 11.70
C SER A 308 21.21 3.23 11.92
N ALA A 309 21.14 4.23 11.06
CA ALA A 309 20.08 5.23 11.03
C ALA A 309 19.57 5.40 9.60
N LEU A 310 18.24 5.52 9.47
CA LEU A 310 17.54 5.79 8.21
C LEU A 310 16.55 6.94 8.44
N TYR A 311 16.58 7.92 7.57
CA TYR A 311 15.61 8.99 7.46
C TYR A 311 15.06 9.03 6.03
N ALA A 312 13.74 9.09 5.88
CA ALA A 312 13.11 9.35 4.60
C ALA A 312 12.01 10.40 4.78
N ASN A 313 11.90 11.33 3.84
CA ASN A 313 10.84 12.31 3.75
C ASN A 313 10.22 12.24 2.35
N PHE A 314 8.95 12.00 2.32
CA PHE A 314 8.11 12.06 1.12
C PHE A 314 7.20 13.28 1.28
N GLU A 315 7.25 14.19 0.33
CA GLU A 315 6.31 15.31 0.21
C GLU A 315 5.61 15.23 -1.14
N GLY A 316 4.34 15.63 -1.19
CA GLY A 316 3.62 15.68 -2.45
C GLY A 316 2.41 16.57 -2.41
N SER A 317 2.01 17.05 -3.58
CA SER A 317 0.70 17.62 -3.82
C SER A 317 -0.02 16.83 -4.89
N ARG A 318 -1.36 16.84 -4.82
CA ARG A 318 -2.18 16.07 -5.74
C ARG A 318 -3.47 16.80 -6.06
N THR A 319 -3.84 16.82 -7.34
CA THR A 319 -5.19 17.15 -7.78
C THR A 319 -5.87 15.92 -8.37
N GLU A 320 -7.15 15.72 -8.03
CA GLU A 320 -8.00 14.68 -8.60
C GLU A 320 -9.27 15.37 -9.13
N ALA A 321 -9.49 15.31 -10.44
CA ALA A 321 -10.64 15.92 -11.10
C ALA A 321 -11.54 14.86 -11.69
N PHE A 322 -12.85 14.96 -11.43
CA PHE A 322 -13.84 14.01 -11.88
C PHE A 322 -15.01 14.68 -12.59
N LEU A 323 -15.52 14.00 -13.63
CA LEU A 323 -16.83 14.27 -14.20
C LEU A 323 -17.65 12.99 -14.12
N GLU A 324 -18.65 12.96 -13.24
CA GLU A 324 -19.28 11.73 -12.79
C GLU A 324 -20.82 11.78 -12.76
N SER A 325 -21.45 10.59 -12.78
CA SER A 325 -22.83 10.49 -12.32
C SER A 325 -22.83 10.27 -10.80
N GLN A 326 -23.59 11.07 -10.06
CA GLN A 326 -23.67 10.96 -8.62
C GLN A 326 -24.63 9.85 -8.18
N VAL A 327 -25.80 9.77 -8.77
CA VAL A 327 -26.88 8.90 -8.31
C VAL A 327 -27.69 8.28 -9.46
N PHE A 328 -27.86 6.97 -9.40
CA PHE A 328 -28.79 6.18 -10.19
C PHE A 328 -29.82 5.51 -9.25
N SER A 329 -30.63 6.26 -8.52
CA SER A 329 -31.52 5.71 -7.51
C SER A 329 -32.97 6.11 -7.71
N THR A 330 -33.88 5.41 -7.00
CA THR A 330 -35.34 5.66 -7.05
C THR A 330 -35.75 7.04 -6.61
N ASP A 331 -34.98 7.64 -5.74
CA ASP A 331 -35.29 8.91 -5.07
C ASP A 331 -34.38 10.09 -5.49
N GLY A 332 -33.29 9.82 -6.27
CA GLY A 332 -32.34 10.83 -6.67
C GLY A 332 -31.70 11.58 -5.46
N ALA A 333 -30.80 12.51 -5.72
CA ALA A 333 -30.21 13.34 -4.64
C ALA A 333 -31.24 14.34 -4.08
N THR A 334 -32.25 14.68 -4.84
CA THR A 334 -33.29 15.65 -4.44
C THR A 334 -34.58 15.03 -3.93
N GLY A 335 -34.67 13.67 -3.94
CA GLY A 335 -35.90 12.95 -3.57
C GLY A 335 -37.05 13.12 -4.57
N VAL A 336 -36.78 13.59 -5.80
CA VAL A 336 -37.80 13.86 -6.81
C VAL A 336 -37.65 12.89 -7.99
N GLY A 337 -38.50 11.89 -8.05
CA GLY A 337 -38.81 11.18 -9.27
C GLY A 337 -37.95 10.00 -9.67
N GLY A 338 -36.77 9.79 -9.13
CA GLY A 338 -35.89 8.64 -9.48
C GLY A 338 -35.45 8.59 -10.95
N VAL A 339 -34.42 7.78 -11.21
CA VAL A 339 -33.88 7.60 -12.57
C VAL A 339 -34.81 6.70 -13.40
N THR A 340 -35.13 7.12 -14.63
CA THR A 340 -35.89 6.36 -15.62
C THR A 340 -34.94 5.80 -16.67
N VAL A 341 -34.98 4.47 -16.89
CA VAL A 341 -34.25 3.80 -17.97
C VAL A 341 -35.04 3.89 -19.28
N ARG A 342 -34.43 4.51 -20.30
CA ARG A 342 -35.04 4.69 -21.64
C ARG A 342 -34.63 3.63 -22.65
N ASP A 343 -33.35 3.22 -22.58
CA ASP A 343 -32.80 2.14 -23.40
C ASP A 343 -31.72 1.44 -22.60
N ALA A 344 -31.48 0.15 -22.88
CA ALA A 344 -30.56 -0.65 -22.11
C ALA A 344 -30.11 -1.90 -22.84
N GLU A 345 -28.90 -2.38 -22.48
CA GLU A 345 -28.43 -3.71 -22.85
C GLU A 345 -27.77 -4.39 -21.65
N ILE A 346 -28.22 -5.63 -21.39
CA ILE A 346 -27.63 -6.49 -20.36
C ILE A 346 -26.81 -7.58 -21.04
N ALA A 347 -25.50 -7.62 -20.79
CA ALA A 347 -24.62 -8.69 -21.23
C ALA A 347 -24.24 -9.55 -20.01
N GLY A 348 -24.58 -10.85 -20.06
CA GLY A 348 -24.45 -11.72 -18.89
C GLY A 348 -25.30 -11.20 -17.73
N ASN A 349 -24.67 -10.76 -16.65
CA ASN A 349 -25.35 -10.17 -15.48
C ASN A 349 -25.06 -8.67 -15.32
N SER A 350 -24.50 -8.01 -16.34
CA SER A 350 -24.07 -6.61 -16.29
C SER A 350 -24.85 -5.74 -17.26
N LEU A 351 -25.37 -4.62 -16.78
CA LEU A 351 -25.98 -3.56 -17.57
C LEU A 351 -24.85 -2.74 -18.21
N VAL A 352 -24.46 -3.13 -19.42
CA VAL A 352 -23.26 -2.60 -20.12
C VAL A 352 -23.53 -1.34 -20.93
N TYR A 353 -24.81 -1.06 -21.21
CA TYR A 353 -25.26 0.13 -21.92
C TYR A 353 -26.58 0.60 -21.35
N GLY A 354 -26.74 1.91 -21.28
CA GLY A 354 -28.05 2.51 -20.96
C GLY A 354 -28.16 3.97 -21.32
N VAL A 355 -29.43 4.37 -21.57
CA VAL A 355 -29.88 5.75 -21.73
C VAL A 355 -30.84 6.08 -20.59
N PHE A 356 -30.59 7.18 -19.89
CA PHE A 356 -31.29 7.48 -18.65
C PHE A 356 -31.79 8.92 -18.61
N ASP A 357 -32.95 9.11 -17.95
CA ASP A 357 -33.48 10.42 -17.59
C ASP A 357 -33.52 10.58 -16.06
N GLY A 358 -33.36 11.81 -15.59
CA GLY A 358 -33.40 12.14 -14.16
C GLY A 358 -32.10 11.79 -13.43
N VAL A 359 -30.96 11.76 -14.15
CA VAL A 359 -29.65 11.45 -13.54
C VAL A 359 -29.07 12.72 -12.90
N ASP A 360 -28.52 12.56 -11.70
CA ASP A 360 -27.75 13.60 -11.04
C ASP A 360 -26.28 13.43 -11.37
N ILE A 361 -25.66 14.49 -11.90
CA ILE A 361 -24.25 14.50 -12.27
C ILE A 361 -23.45 15.46 -11.39
N ARG A 362 -22.15 15.23 -11.33
CA ARG A 362 -21.20 15.98 -10.52
C ARG A 362 -19.92 16.28 -11.27
N SER A 363 -19.38 17.47 -11.02
CA SER A 363 -18.00 17.81 -11.29
C SER A 363 -17.30 18.06 -9.96
N GLU A 364 -16.20 17.38 -9.73
CA GLU A 364 -15.47 17.39 -8.47
C GLU A 364 -14.01 17.74 -8.73
N LEU A 365 -13.41 18.55 -7.85
CA LEU A 365 -11.97 18.68 -7.72
C LEU A 365 -11.57 18.48 -6.27
N ARG A 366 -10.63 17.59 -6.06
CA ARG A 366 -9.95 17.37 -4.80
C ARG A 366 -8.49 17.83 -4.91
N TYR A 367 -8.00 18.47 -3.86
CA TYR A 367 -6.60 18.85 -3.68
C TYR A 367 -6.10 18.37 -2.34
N ASP A 368 -4.92 17.72 -2.36
CA ASP A 368 -4.23 17.22 -1.18
C ASP A 368 -2.80 17.78 -1.10
N GLU A 369 -2.35 18.09 0.11
CA GLU A 369 -0.93 18.21 0.46
C GLU A 369 -0.57 17.05 1.37
N LEU A 370 0.48 16.30 1.01
CA LEU A 370 0.88 15.06 1.64
C LEU A 370 2.32 15.17 2.14
N GLN A 371 2.56 14.66 3.33
CA GLN A 371 3.92 14.49 3.85
C GLN A 371 4.01 13.18 4.63
N THR A 372 5.08 12.43 4.43
CA THR A 372 5.42 11.29 5.29
C THR A 372 6.87 11.38 5.69
N GLU A 373 7.11 11.48 6.98
CA GLU A 373 8.45 11.34 7.56
C GLU A 373 8.61 9.93 8.12
N PHE A 374 9.71 9.28 7.75
CA PHE A 374 10.12 8.00 8.30
C PHE A 374 11.48 8.13 8.97
N ARG A 375 11.61 7.58 10.18
CA ARG A 375 12.83 7.59 10.97
C ARG A 375 13.04 6.22 11.57
N GLN A 376 14.28 5.71 11.48
CA GLN A 376 14.66 4.46 12.12
C GLN A 376 16.07 4.59 12.71
N LEU A 377 16.26 4.02 13.88
CA LEU A 377 17.54 3.83 14.54
C LEU A 377 17.61 2.39 15.04
N SER A 378 18.66 1.67 14.68
CA SER A 378 18.93 0.32 15.17
C SER A 378 20.37 0.17 15.66
N PHE A 379 20.53 -0.68 16.65
CA PHE A 379 21.81 -1.11 17.19
C PHE A 379 21.87 -2.62 17.20
N ASP A 380 22.88 -3.18 16.52
CA ASP A 380 23.13 -4.60 16.41
C ASP A 380 24.43 -4.98 17.13
N LEU A 381 24.41 -6.11 17.80
CA LEU A 381 25.56 -6.72 18.45
C LEU A 381 25.70 -8.17 18.01
N ASP A 382 26.82 -8.49 17.38
CA ASP A 382 27.24 -9.87 17.12
C ASP A 382 28.45 -10.19 17.98
N HIS A 383 28.41 -11.33 18.70
CA HIS A 383 29.52 -11.75 19.54
C HIS A 383 29.72 -13.25 19.55
N ASP A 384 30.91 -13.70 19.17
CA ASP A 384 31.35 -15.08 19.28
C ASP A 384 32.00 -15.31 20.64
N PHE A 385 31.27 -15.97 21.56
CA PHE A 385 31.82 -16.38 22.87
C PHE A 385 32.88 -17.47 22.74
N SER A 386 32.75 -18.30 21.70
CA SER A 386 33.67 -19.37 21.32
C SER A 386 33.41 -19.78 19.86
N ASP A 387 34.25 -20.64 19.31
CA ASP A 387 34.10 -21.17 17.93
C ASP A 387 32.74 -21.82 17.66
N ASN A 388 32.01 -22.17 18.70
CA ASN A 388 30.72 -22.88 18.59
C ASN A 388 29.54 -22.21 19.29
N LEU A 389 29.73 -21.04 19.90
CA LEU A 389 28.66 -20.28 20.55
C LEU A 389 28.70 -18.82 20.16
N ARG A 390 27.66 -18.36 19.45
CA ARG A 390 27.47 -16.99 19.00
C ARG A 390 26.19 -16.40 19.58
N PHE A 391 26.23 -15.11 19.86
CA PHE A 391 25.09 -14.27 20.20
C PHE A 391 24.88 -13.21 19.13
N GLU A 392 23.63 -13.05 18.70
CA GLU A 392 23.17 -11.96 17.83
C GLU A 392 22.08 -11.19 18.59
N GLY A 393 22.21 -9.88 18.64
CA GLY A 393 21.23 -9.01 19.34
C GLY A 393 20.90 -7.78 18.54
N LEU A 394 19.63 -7.36 18.58
CA LEU A 394 19.16 -6.14 17.94
C LEU A 394 18.21 -5.40 18.87
N VAL A 395 18.42 -4.09 18.99
CA VAL A 395 17.46 -3.16 19.57
C VAL A 395 17.23 -2.01 18.61
N GLY A 396 15.99 -1.56 18.50
CA GLY A 396 15.67 -0.52 17.52
C GLY A 396 14.37 0.21 17.80
N TRP A 397 14.26 1.35 17.16
CA TRP A 397 13.08 2.20 17.14
C TRP A 397 12.84 2.70 15.71
N ALA A 398 11.56 2.73 15.29
CA ALA A 398 11.15 3.33 14.04
C ALA A 398 9.83 4.07 14.20
N GLU A 399 9.67 5.14 13.44
CA GLU A 399 8.44 5.93 13.35
C GLU A 399 8.17 6.33 11.89
N SER A 400 6.93 6.13 11.45
CA SER A 400 6.41 6.66 10.20
C SER A 400 5.24 7.60 10.51
N GLN A 401 5.41 8.88 10.27
CA GLN A 401 4.40 9.89 10.49
C GLN A 401 3.88 10.43 9.15
N HIS A 402 2.67 10.03 8.78
CA HIS A 402 1.96 10.59 7.63
C HIS A 402 1.08 11.76 8.08
N SER A 403 1.12 12.86 7.34
CA SER A 403 0.29 14.04 7.51
C SER A 403 -0.32 14.46 6.18
N ASN A 404 -1.61 14.68 6.16
CA ASN A 404 -2.34 15.35 5.08
C ASN A 404 -3.02 16.58 5.67
N PRO A 405 -2.29 17.71 5.82
CA PRO A 405 -2.82 18.93 6.46
C PRO A 405 -3.89 19.61 5.61
N ILE A 406 -3.87 19.40 4.30
CA ILE A 406 -4.87 19.90 3.36
C ILE A 406 -5.40 18.74 2.55
N GLN A 407 -6.63 18.37 2.83
CA GLN A 407 -7.48 17.57 1.95
C GLN A 407 -8.76 18.34 1.74
N THR A 408 -8.88 18.94 0.57
CA THR A 408 -9.99 19.82 0.20
C THR A 408 -10.70 19.29 -1.03
N THR A 409 -12.01 19.11 -0.94
CA THR A 409 -12.82 18.77 -2.12
C THR A 409 -13.97 19.77 -2.26
N LEU A 410 -14.09 20.35 -3.43
CA LEU A 410 -15.24 21.14 -3.83
C LEU A 410 -16.07 20.39 -4.88
N LEU A 411 -17.38 20.43 -4.74
CA LEU A 411 -18.30 19.68 -5.57
C LEU A 411 -19.34 20.59 -6.21
N PHE A 412 -19.44 20.48 -7.53
CA PHE A 412 -20.48 21.12 -8.33
C PHE A 412 -21.49 20.05 -8.78
N ASP A 413 -22.75 20.23 -8.45
CA ASP A 413 -23.81 19.30 -8.84
C ASP A 413 -24.73 19.91 -9.89
N ARG A 414 -25.23 19.04 -10.78
CA ARG A 414 -26.34 19.31 -11.70
C ARG A 414 -27.32 18.16 -11.59
N ASN A 415 -28.53 18.44 -11.12
CA ASN A 415 -29.54 17.42 -10.86
C ASN A 415 -30.50 17.25 -12.03
N ASN A 416 -31.09 16.05 -12.12
CA ASN A 416 -32.20 15.69 -13.02
C ASN A 416 -31.92 15.95 -14.51
N ILE A 417 -30.72 15.56 -15.01
CA ILE A 417 -30.46 15.65 -16.46
C ILE A 417 -31.13 14.48 -17.20
N ASN A 418 -31.57 14.76 -18.42
CA ASN A 418 -32.17 13.78 -19.31
C ASN A 418 -31.24 13.45 -20.45
N GLY A 419 -31.32 12.16 -20.91
CA GLY A 419 -30.50 11.67 -21.99
C GLY A 419 -29.05 11.41 -21.59
N TYR A 420 -28.79 11.12 -20.29
CA TYR A 420 -27.49 10.61 -19.85
C TYR A 420 -27.26 9.21 -20.45
N VAL A 421 -26.07 8.95 -20.95
CA VAL A 421 -25.67 7.66 -21.53
C VAL A 421 -24.38 7.18 -20.91
N TYR A 422 -24.27 5.91 -20.60
CA TYR A 422 -23.00 5.21 -20.55
C TYR A 422 -23.00 4.00 -21.51
N ASP A 423 -21.88 3.74 -22.16
CA ASP A 423 -21.73 2.64 -23.11
C ASP A 423 -20.36 1.97 -22.96
N TYR A 424 -20.33 0.82 -22.28
CA TYR A 424 -19.15 -0.02 -22.08
C TYR A 424 -18.93 -1.03 -23.22
N ARG A 425 -19.80 -1.04 -24.24
CA ARG A 425 -19.68 -1.93 -25.41
C ARG A 425 -18.60 -1.43 -26.38
N VAL A 426 -18.36 -0.12 -26.39
CA VAL A 426 -17.34 0.53 -27.23
C VAL A 426 -15.95 0.20 -26.72
N ASP A 427 -15.72 0.43 -25.43
CA ASP A 427 -14.53 0.08 -24.68
C ASP A 427 -14.94 -0.20 -23.24
N ASN A 428 -14.50 -1.31 -22.66
CA ASN A 428 -14.83 -1.66 -21.28
C ASN A 428 -13.92 -0.96 -20.24
N ARG A 429 -12.85 -0.30 -20.65
CA ARG A 429 -11.94 0.48 -19.81
C ARG A 429 -12.14 1.97 -19.95
N LEU A 430 -12.50 2.44 -21.15
CA LEU A 430 -12.78 3.84 -21.45
C LEU A 430 -14.18 3.95 -22.10
N PRO A 431 -15.27 3.79 -21.32
CA PRO A 431 -16.62 3.81 -21.86
C PRO A 431 -16.98 5.19 -22.42
N LEU A 432 -17.89 5.20 -23.38
CA LEU A 432 -18.55 6.44 -23.80
C LEU A 432 -19.53 6.89 -22.72
N ILE A 433 -19.31 8.04 -22.10
CA ILE A 433 -20.25 8.69 -21.19
C ILE A 433 -20.65 10.05 -21.77
N THR A 434 -21.97 10.30 -21.88
CA THR A 434 -22.49 11.58 -22.34
C THR A 434 -23.56 12.11 -21.41
N TYR A 435 -23.76 13.42 -21.39
CA TYR A 435 -24.54 14.14 -20.39
C TYR A 435 -25.78 14.80 -20.99
N GLY A 436 -26.38 14.16 -22.03
CA GLY A 436 -27.55 14.67 -22.72
C GLY A 436 -27.29 16.04 -23.38
N ALA A 437 -28.18 16.98 -23.13
CA ALA A 437 -28.04 18.34 -23.65
C ALA A 437 -27.30 19.29 -22.69
N THR A 438 -26.71 18.76 -21.61
CA THR A 438 -26.01 19.58 -20.60
C THR A 438 -24.65 20.00 -21.13
N ASP A 439 -24.40 21.30 -21.19
CA ASP A 439 -23.06 21.84 -21.46
C ASP A 439 -22.23 21.77 -20.17
N VAL A 440 -21.38 20.74 -20.10
CA VAL A 440 -20.52 20.48 -18.92
C VAL A 440 -19.39 21.50 -18.77
N THR A 441 -19.15 22.37 -19.77
CA THR A 441 -18.12 23.42 -19.71
C THR A 441 -18.66 24.75 -19.19
N SER A 442 -19.98 24.92 -19.13
CA SER A 442 -20.61 26.19 -18.77
C SER A 442 -20.80 26.33 -17.25
N PRO A 443 -20.32 27.43 -16.63
CA PRO A 443 -20.59 27.73 -15.21
C PRO A 443 -22.09 27.75 -14.86
N SER A 444 -22.96 28.07 -15.80
CA SER A 444 -24.42 28.13 -15.60
C SER A 444 -25.07 26.74 -15.47
N SER A 445 -24.35 25.67 -15.81
CA SER A 445 -24.82 24.29 -15.67
C SER A 445 -24.73 23.78 -14.24
N TRP A 446 -24.00 24.44 -13.36
CA TRP A 446 -23.55 23.89 -12.09
C TRP A 446 -24.01 24.74 -10.88
N THR A 447 -24.09 24.05 -9.73
CA THR A 447 -24.31 24.63 -8.41
C THR A 447 -23.30 24.06 -7.43
N LEU A 448 -22.70 24.89 -6.58
CA LEU A 448 -21.89 24.42 -5.47
C LEU A 448 -22.76 23.58 -4.51
N SER A 449 -22.37 22.36 -4.22
CA SER A 449 -23.15 21.45 -3.36
C SER A 449 -22.46 21.12 -2.04
N GLN A 450 -21.14 20.96 -2.05
CA GLN A 450 -20.38 20.61 -0.85
C GLN A 450 -19.00 21.29 -0.85
N ILE A 451 -18.52 21.54 0.37
CA ILE A 451 -17.15 21.93 0.68
C ILE A 451 -16.66 20.93 1.73
N ARG A 452 -15.76 20.02 1.33
CA ARG A 452 -15.15 19.03 2.22
C ARG A 452 -13.74 19.48 2.60
N LEU A 453 -13.47 19.55 3.89
CA LEU A 453 -12.14 19.81 4.45
C LEU A 453 -11.85 18.67 5.42
N ARG A 454 -10.80 17.87 5.16
CA ARG A 454 -10.54 16.62 5.90
C ARG A 454 -9.05 16.42 6.22
N PRO A 455 -8.40 17.36 6.94
CA PRO A 455 -7.03 17.14 7.38
C PRO A 455 -6.95 15.91 8.27
N GLN A 456 -5.87 15.12 8.11
CA GLN A 456 -5.71 13.84 8.76
C GLN A 456 -4.26 13.46 8.98
N THR A 457 -4.02 12.54 9.93
CA THR A 457 -2.70 11.97 10.22
C THR A 457 -2.81 10.46 10.40
N ALA A 458 -1.71 9.76 10.15
CA ALA A 458 -1.52 8.35 10.53
C ALA A 458 -0.08 8.15 10.95
N THR A 459 0.14 7.66 12.17
CA THR A 459 1.46 7.44 12.75
C THR A 459 1.61 5.99 13.16
N ASN A 460 2.74 5.40 12.78
CA ASN A 460 3.16 4.05 13.19
C ASN A 460 4.46 4.16 13.96
N THR A 461 4.51 3.64 15.18
CA THR A 461 5.72 3.65 16.01
C THR A 461 6.06 2.23 16.44
N TYR A 462 7.31 1.83 16.27
CA TYR A 462 7.84 0.53 16.65
C TYR A 462 9.02 0.69 17.59
N THR A 463 9.04 -0.10 18.65
CA THR A 463 10.22 -0.36 19.46
C THR A 463 10.41 -1.87 19.54
N THR A 464 11.63 -2.36 19.28
CA THR A 464 11.91 -3.79 19.26
C THR A 464 13.20 -4.12 20.02
N ALA A 465 13.24 -5.30 20.62
CA ALA A 465 14.43 -5.93 21.15
C ALA A 465 14.41 -7.42 20.80
N GLN A 466 15.49 -7.90 20.20
CA GLN A 466 15.65 -9.31 19.79
C GLN A 466 17.00 -9.80 20.29
N GLY A 467 17.08 -11.12 20.54
CA GLY A 467 18.34 -11.74 20.90
C GLY A 467 18.32 -13.23 20.59
N ASP A 468 19.37 -13.69 19.93
CA ASP A 468 19.54 -15.06 19.46
C ASP A 468 20.84 -15.66 20.00
N LEU A 469 20.78 -16.91 20.45
CA LEU A 469 21.93 -17.75 20.76
C LEU A 469 22.03 -18.87 19.73
N ILE A 470 23.20 -18.99 19.11
CA ILE A 470 23.48 -19.99 18.09
C ILE A 470 24.57 -20.89 18.63
N PHE A 471 24.27 -22.19 18.78
CA PHE A 471 25.20 -23.20 19.23
C PHE A 471 25.46 -24.24 18.14
N THR A 472 26.65 -24.24 17.57
CA THR A 472 27.12 -25.25 16.60
C THR A 472 27.62 -26.48 17.35
N ALA A 473 26.75 -27.48 17.51
CA ALA A 473 27.06 -28.66 18.29
C ALA A 473 28.16 -29.54 17.64
N ASN A 474 28.17 -29.58 16.31
CA ASN A 474 29.19 -30.24 15.47
C ASN A 474 29.02 -29.78 14.02
N GLU A 475 29.78 -30.38 13.08
CA GLU A 475 29.73 -30.07 11.64
C GLU A 475 28.33 -30.30 11.00
N VAL A 476 27.46 -31.08 11.63
CA VAL A 476 26.13 -31.44 11.11
C VAL A 476 25.02 -30.60 11.76
N PHE A 477 25.08 -30.38 13.07
CA PHE A 477 23.94 -29.83 13.82
C PHE A 477 24.24 -28.45 14.43
N THR A 478 23.30 -27.54 14.22
CA THR A 478 23.26 -26.23 14.85
C THR A 478 21.94 -26.09 15.60
N LEU A 479 22.01 -25.66 16.87
CA LEU A 479 20.84 -25.29 17.67
C LEU A 479 20.77 -23.75 17.76
N ARG A 480 19.63 -23.19 17.44
CA ARG A 480 19.35 -21.76 17.59
C ARG A 480 18.15 -21.57 18.52
N GLY A 481 18.24 -20.61 19.40
CA GLY A 481 17.13 -20.22 20.27
C GLY A 481 17.18 -18.74 20.54
N GLY A 482 16.03 -18.08 20.53
CA GLY A 482 15.99 -16.65 20.69
C GLY A 482 14.68 -16.14 21.28
N PHE A 483 14.68 -14.87 21.59
CA PHE A 483 13.53 -14.13 22.04
C PHE A 483 13.35 -12.87 21.20
N ASN A 484 12.12 -12.38 21.15
CA ASN A 484 11.79 -11.05 20.63
C ASN A 484 10.75 -10.38 21.53
N TRP A 485 10.88 -9.09 21.67
CA TRP A 485 9.87 -8.21 22.24
C TRP A 485 9.66 -7.03 21.30
N ARG A 486 8.40 -6.62 21.15
CA ARG A 486 8.01 -5.51 20.29
C ARG A 486 6.84 -4.76 20.90
N ASP A 487 6.94 -3.44 20.91
CA ASP A 487 5.85 -2.52 21.19
C ASP A 487 5.55 -1.74 19.92
N TYR A 488 4.33 -1.90 19.43
CA TYR A 488 3.84 -1.24 18.24
C TYR A 488 2.63 -0.38 18.58
N GLU A 489 2.65 0.88 18.17
CA GLU A 489 1.53 1.80 18.32
C GLU A 489 1.17 2.42 16.96
N PHE A 490 -0.12 2.38 16.66
CA PHE A 490 -0.74 3.06 15.52
C PHE A 490 -1.71 4.10 16.04
N GLU A 491 -1.57 5.35 15.58
CA GLU A 491 -2.49 6.43 15.86
C GLU A 491 -2.99 7.06 14.57
N THR A 492 -4.30 7.29 14.47
CA THR A 492 -4.90 8.04 13.34
C THR A 492 -5.83 9.11 13.83
N THR A 493 -5.80 10.25 13.16
CA THR A 493 -6.71 11.37 13.39
C THR A 493 -7.31 11.84 12.08
N GLU A 494 -8.53 12.36 12.13
CA GLU A 494 -9.17 13.09 11.05
C GLU A 494 -10.05 14.18 11.64
N ARG A 495 -10.01 15.34 11.05
CA ARG A 495 -10.89 16.46 11.38
C ARG A 495 -11.73 16.80 10.16
N ARG A 496 -12.97 17.25 10.41
CA ARG A 496 -13.89 17.70 9.36
C ARG A 496 -14.51 19.03 9.76
N ARG A 497 -15.20 19.65 8.81
CA ARG A 497 -16.04 20.81 9.12
C ARG A 497 -17.06 20.43 10.19
N SER A 498 -17.10 21.21 11.28
CA SER A 498 -17.85 20.89 12.49
C SER A 498 -18.56 22.13 13.05
N ASN A 499 -19.73 21.91 13.62
CA ASN A 499 -20.44 22.90 14.45
C ASN A 499 -20.35 22.54 15.95
N GLY A 500 -19.45 21.64 16.33
CA GLY A 500 -19.29 21.12 17.70
C GLY A 500 -20.21 19.95 18.01
N THR A 501 -20.83 19.36 16.98
CA THR A 501 -21.65 18.16 17.08
C THR A 501 -21.18 17.12 16.06
N THR A 502 -21.68 15.89 16.16
CA THR A 502 -21.40 14.83 15.18
C THR A 502 -22.08 15.04 13.82
N SER A 503 -22.83 16.12 13.66
CA SER A 503 -23.51 16.44 12.41
C SER A 503 -22.52 16.81 11.31
N ASN A 504 -22.68 16.18 10.14
CA ASN A 504 -21.89 16.49 8.96
C ASN A 504 -22.21 17.89 8.44
N GLN A 505 -21.21 18.76 8.34
CA GLN A 505 -21.33 20.14 7.88
C GLN A 505 -20.86 20.34 6.43
N GLU A 506 -20.44 19.29 5.72
CA GLU A 506 -19.86 19.43 4.38
C GLU A 506 -20.85 19.98 3.34
N GLY A 507 -22.14 19.59 3.45
CA GLY A 507 -23.24 20.12 2.63
C GLY A 507 -23.86 21.40 3.17
N THR A 508 -23.45 21.88 4.36
CA THR A 508 -23.95 23.13 4.94
C THR A 508 -23.11 24.30 4.40
N LEU A 509 -23.62 24.99 3.40
CA LEU A 509 -22.88 26.05 2.72
C LEU A 509 -23.18 27.43 3.35
N PRO A 510 -22.15 28.20 3.75
CA PRO A 510 -22.34 29.60 4.15
C PRO A 510 -22.93 30.44 3.02
N GLY A 511 -23.83 31.40 3.33
CA GLY A 511 -24.52 32.18 2.34
C GLY A 511 -23.61 33.00 1.41
N PHE A 512 -22.41 33.36 1.87
CA PHE A 512 -21.43 34.05 1.03
C PHE A 512 -20.84 33.12 -0.06
N THR A 513 -20.77 31.81 0.17
CA THR A 513 -20.29 30.86 -0.87
C THR A 513 -21.34 30.65 -1.95
N THR A 514 -22.61 30.49 -1.57
CA THR A 514 -23.73 30.29 -2.51
C THR A 514 -24.09 31.53 -3.30
N SER A 515 -23.78 32.76 -2.80
CA SER A 515 -23.96 34.00 -3.51
C SER A 515 -22.81 34.34 -4.46
N THR A 516 -21.69 33.67 -4.39
CA THR A 516 -20.56 33.83 -5.32
C THR A 516 -20.86 33.11 -6.63
N ALA A 517 -20.70 33.81 -7.76
CA ALA A 517 -20.91 33.19 -9.07
C ALA A 517 -19.87 32.06 -9.35
N ILE A 518 -20.32 30.92 -9.87
CA ILE A 518 -19.49 29.74 -10.14
C ILE A 518 -18.25 30.10 -10.97
N GLY A 519 -18.39 30.97 -11.99
CA GLY A 519 -17.27 31.39 -12.83
C GLY A 519 -16.13 32.10 -12.11
N ASN A 520 -16.30 32.52 -10.85
CA ASN A 520 -15.24 33.17 -10.08
C ASN A 520 -14.30 32.16 -9.36
N TYR A 521 -14.70 30.90 -9.27
CA TYR A 521 -13.97 29.83 -8.60
C TYR A 521 -14.13 28.50 -9.34
N SER A 522 -14.04 28.56 -10.65
CA SER A 522 -14.04 27.39 -11.53
C SER A 522 -13.05 27.55 -12.66
N GLN A 523 -12.59 26.44 -13.18
CA GLN A 523 -11.65 26.35 -14.31
C GLN A 523 -12.04 25.18 -15.21
N LEU A 524 -11.50 25.15 -16.43
CA LEU A 524 -11.66 24.03 -17.33
C LEU A 524 -10.51 23.05 -17.18
N ILE A 525 -10.82 21.76 -17.18
CA ILE A 525 -9.85 20.69 -17.31
C ILE A 525 -10.17 19.86 -18.56
N SER A 526 -9.13 19.26 -19.16
CA SER A 526 -9.29 18.49 -20.37
C SER A 526 -8.46 17.22 -20.31
N LEU A 527 -9.02 16.14 -20.90
CA LEU A 527 -8.23 14.98 -21.30
C LEU A 527 -7.34 15.39 -22.48
N THR A 528 -6.06 15.10 -22.42
CA THR A 528 -5.13 15.24 -23.56
C THR A 528 -5.41 14.17 -24.58
N GLY A 529 -5.91 13.01 -24.14
CA GLY A 529 -6.16 11.84 -24.97
C GLY A 529 -4.89 11.16 -25.49
N ARG A 530 -3.73 11.59 -25.01
CA ARG A 530 -2.45 11.00 -25.44
C ARG A 530 -2.36 9.55 -24.97
N GLY A 531 -2.20 8.63 -25.91
CA GLY A 531 -2.19 7.19 -25.63
C GLY A 531 -3.58 6.57 -25.37
N LEU A 532 -4.66 7.34 -25.53
CA LEU A 532 -6.04 6.87 -25.37
C LEU A 532 -6.80 6.95 -26.70
N ASP A 533 -7.54 5.89 -27.02
CA ASP A 533 -8.51 5.90 -28.12
C ASP A 533 -9.84 6.47 -27.61
N LEU A 534 -9.93 7.80 -27.54
CA LEU A 534 -11.12 8.48 -27.03
C LEU A 534 -12.36 8.15 -27.88
N PRO A 535 -13.45 7.60 -27.30
CA PRO A 535 -14.70 7.34 -28.01
C PRO A 535 -15.28 8.60 -28.64
N ALA A 536 -15.77 8.49 -29.88
CA ALA A 536 -16.38 9.63 -30.57
C ALA A 536 -17.62 10.14 -29.83
N GLY A 537 -17.64 11.44 -29.50
CA GLY A 537 -18.71 12.08 -28.72
C GLY A 537 -18.46 12.16 -27.22
N LEU A 538 -17.34 11.66 -26.74
CA LEU A 538 -16.88 11.85 -25.36
C LEU A 538 -16.59 13.36 -25.11
N PRO A 539 -17.08 13.96 -24.02
CA PRO A 539 -16.70 15.31 -23.64
C PRO A 539 -15.27 15.31 -23.04
N SER A 540 -14.29 15.70 -23.84
CA SER A 540 -12.89 15.73 -23.43
C SER A 540 -12.55 16.93 -22.54
N THR A 541 -13.46 17.89 -22.36
CA THR A 541 -13.26 19.09 -21.54
C THR A 541 -14.48 19.31 -20.67
N TRP A 542 -14.28 19.64 -19.42
CA TRP A 542 -15.36 20.01 -18.50
C TRP A 542 -14.92 21.04 -17.45
N LEU A 543 -15.90 21.67 -16.82
CA LEU A 543 -15.67 22.65 -15.75
C LEU A 543 -15.46 21.93 -14.43
N VAL A 544 -14.42 22.30 -13.69
CA VAL A 544 -14.15 21.86 -12.32
C VAL A 544 -14.05 23.06 -11.37
N PRO A 545 -14.20 22.88 -10.06
CA PRO A 545 -13.87 23.92 -9.09
C PRO A 545 -12.41 24.37 -9.21
N ASP A 546 -12.15 25.66 -8.93
CA ASP A 546 -10.83 26.22 -8.67
C ASP A 546 -10.68 26.40 -7.15
N ILE A 547 -9.95 25.47 -6.49
CA ILE A 547 -9.79 25.46 -5.04
C ILE A 547 -8.98 26.66 -4.56
N ASP A 548 -7.97 27.09 -5.30
CA ASP A 548 -7.16 28.24 -4.97
C ASP A 548 -7.97 29.55 -5.02
N ALA A 549 -8.79 29.73 -6.04
CA ALA A 549 -9.70 30.87 -6.11
C ALA A 549 -10.72 30.84 -4.97
N ALA A 550 -11.29 29.67 -4.67
CA ALA A 550 -12.21 29.48 -3.56
C ALA A 550 -11.56 29.79 -2.20
N ALA A 551 -10.30 29.29 -2.00
CA ALA A 551 -9.54 29.56 -0.78
C ALA A 551 -9.28 31.06 -0.57
N ARG A 552 -8.88 31.76 -1.63
CA ARG A 552 -8.70 33.25 -1.59
C ARG A 552 -9.99 33.98 -1.35
N LEU A 553 -11.11 33.57 -1.96
CA LEU A 553 -12.39 34.23 -1.85
C LEU A 553 -13.06 34.04 -0.49
N TRP A 554 -12.92 32.87 0.11
CA TRP A 554 -13.71 32.46 1.26
C TRP A 554 -12.88 32.19 2.52
N GLY A 555 -11.56 32.17 2.43
CA GLY A 555 -10.71 31.77 3.55
C GLY A 555 -10.94 30.32 3.98
N LEU A 556 -10.89 29.34 3.04
CA LEU A 556 -11.22 27.93 3.30
C LEU A 556 -10.45 27.33 4.48
N TYR A 557 -9.23 27.80 4.72
CA TYR A 557 -8.34 27.30 5.77
C TYR A 557 -8.32 28.16 7.03
N ASP A 558 -9.20 29.16 7.12
CA ASP A 558 -9.41 29.95 8.34
C ASP A 558 -10.46 29.25 9.21
N GLU A 559 -10.04 28.68 10.31
CA GLU A 559 -10.94 27.95 11.24
C GLU A 559 -11.95 28.87 11.94
N SER A 560 -11.76 30.17 11.88
CA SER A 560 -12.79 31.12 12.35
C SER A 560 -13.98 31.22 11.37
N VAL A 561 -13.76 30.88 10.09
CA VAL A 561 -14.78 30.83 9.04
C VAL A 561 -15.31 29.41 8.83
N PHE A 562 -14.41 28.46 8.72
CA PHE A 562 -14.72 27.04 8.55
C PHE A 562 -14.17 26.24 9.75
N ARG A 563 -14.94 26.25 10.86
CA ARG A 563 -14.55 25.52 12.06
C ARG A 563 -14.31 24.04 11.78
N MET A 564 -13.19 23.52 12.27
CA MET A 564 -12.81 22.12 12.18
C MET A 564 -12.95 21.42 13.53
N GLY A 565 -13.30 20.13 13.51
CA GLY A 565 -13.39 19.30 14.69
C GLY A 565 -13.35 17.81 14.38
N ILE A 566 -13.10 17.00 15.39
CA ILE A 566 -13.09 15.51 15.27
C ILE A 566 -14.51 14.93 15.32
N GLU A 567 -15.50 15.69 15.77
CA GLU A 567 -16.84 15.18 16.09
C GLU A 567 -17.51 14.50 14.89
N PRO A 568 -17.41 15.00 13.63
CA PRO A 568 -17.97 14.32 12.47
C PRO A 568 -17.13 13.13 11.96
N ALA A 569 -15.91 12.91 12.50
CA ALA A 569 -14.95 11.92 12.05
C ALA A 569 -14.48 10.97 13.17
N LEU A 570 -15.27 10.75 14.21
CA LEU A 570 -14.87 9.99 15.39
C LEU A 570 -14.36 8.57 15.09
N GLY A 571 -14.89 7.91 14.04
CA GLY A 571 -14.45 6.58 13.65
C GLY A 571 -13.01 6.53 13.13
N ASN A 572 -12.46 7.67 12.67
CA ASN A 572 -11.09 7.78 12.17
C ASN A 572 -10.12 8.40 13.21
N ASN A 573 -10.57 8.51 14.47
CA ASN A 573 -9.78 9.02 15.58
C ASN A 573 -9.60 7.90 16.62
N ASN A 574 -8.56 7.09 16.43
CA ASN A 574 -8.31 5.91 17.27
C ASN A 574 -6.81 5.66 17.44
N THR A 575 -6.48 4.87 18.48
CA THR A 575 -5.14 4.40 18.77
C THR A 575 -5.20 2.90 18.98
N ILE A 576 -4.30 2.15 18.35
CA ILE A 576 -4.16 0.70 18.53
C ILE A 576 -2.72 0.43 18.95
N ARG A 577 -2.54 -0.25 20.08
CA ARG A 577 -1.23 -0.67 20.58
C ARG A 577 -1.18 -2.16 20.71
N GLU A 578 -0.12 -2.77 20.21
CA GLU A 578 0.18 -4.19 20.32
C GLU A 578 1.53 -4.37 21.01
N GLU A 579 1.53 -4.95 22.19
CA GLU A 579 2.74 -5.40 22.85
C GLU A 579 2.88 -6.90 22.62
N THR A 580 3.99 -7.31 21.97
CA THR A 580 4.22 -8.68 21.56
C THR A 580 5.49 -9.19 22.19
N GLY A 581 5.39 -10.34 22.89
CA GLY A 581 6.53 -11.09 23.40
C GLY A 581 6.56 -12.49 22.82
N GLY A 582 7.74 -12.99 22.49
CA GLY A 582 7.86 -14.33 21.94
C GLY A 582 9.24 -14.94 22.08
N GLY A 583 9.32 -16.22 21.81
CA GLY A 583 10.57 -16.95 21.77
C GLY A 583 10.50 -18.17 20.86
N TYR A 584 11.66 -18.68 20.48
CA TYR A 584 11.71 -19.84 19.59
C TYR A 584 12.90 -20.72 19.90
N VAL A 585 12.80 -21.98 19.44
CA VAL A 585 13.92 -22.91 19.33
C VAL A 585 13.91 -23.54 17.95
N GLN A 586 15.10 -23.77 17.37
CA GLN A 586 15.28 -24.34 16.04
C GLN A 586 16.50 -25.22 16.00
N LEU A 587 16.36 -26.41 15.44
CA LEU A 587 17.44 -27.30 15.08
C LEU A 587 17.73 -27.20 13.58
N GLY A 588 18.93 -26.79 13.22
CA GLY A 588 19.47 -26.84 11.87
C GLY A 588 20.34 -28.07 11.67
N TRP A 589 20.37 -28.58 10.43
CA TRP A 589 21.31 -29.63 10.04
C TRP A 589 21.85 -29.39 8.63
N ASN A 590 23.11 -29.84 8.43
CA ASN A 590 23.76 -29.89 7.14
C ASN A 590 24.56 -31.20 7.07
N SER A 591 24.15 -32.12 6.20
CA SER A 591 24.68 -33.48 6.15
C SER A 591 24.52 -34.09 4.76
N THR A 592 24.77 -35.40 4.66
CA THR A 592 24.49 -36.18 3.46
C THR A 592 23.54 -37.33 3.78
N LEU A 593 22.58 -37.58 2.90
CA LEU A 593 21.64 -38.69 2.97
C LEU A 593 21.85 -39.61 1.73
N GLY A 594 22.45 -40.76 1.93
CA GLY A 594 22.73 -41.70 0.82
C GLY A 594 23.67 -41.15 -0.25
N GLY A 595 24.58 -40.24 0.12
CA GLY A 595 25.51 -39.57 -0.81
C GLY A 595 24.96 -38.28 -1.45
N MET A 596 23.72 -37.92 -1.18
CA MET A 596 23.09 -36.67 -1.61
C MET A 596 23.23 -35.59 -0.52
N GLY A 597 23.44 -34.35 -0.88
CA GLY A 597 23.42 -33.22 0.06
C GLY A 597 22.04 -33.11 0.74
N PHE A 598 22.00 -33.00 2.06
CA PHE A 598 20.77 -32.92 2.84
C PHE A 598 20.91 -31.90 3.96
N ARG A 599 20.23 -30.74 3.84
CA ARG A 599 20.21 -29.70 4.83
C ARG A 599 18.79 -29.25 5.15
N GLY A 600 18.60 -28.65 6.32
CA GLY A 600 17.27 -28.22 6.74
C GLY A 600 17.24 -27.56 8.10
N ASN A 601 16.04 -27.11 8.48
CA ASN A 601 15.73 -26.69 9.83
C ASN A 601 14.35 -27.19 10.29
N LEU A 602 14.19 -27.38 11.59
CA LEU A 602 12.96 -27.70 12.26
C LEU A 602 12.88 -26.83 13.52
N GLY A 603 11.82 -26.08 13.69
CA GLY A 603 11.68 -25.23 14.85
C GLY A 603 10.24 -25.00 15.25
N VAL A 604 10.08 -24.33 16.38
CA VAL A 604 8.81 -23.86 16.89
C VAL A 604 8.99 -22.50 17.51
N ARG A 605 8.06 -21.60 17.20
CA ARG A 605 7.94 -20.25 17.75
C ARG A 605 6.67 -20.12 18.56
N TYR A 606 6.77 -19.54 19.75
CA TYR A 606 5.63 -19.14 20.57
C TYR A 606 5.59 -17.63 20.64
N VAL A 607 4.38 -17.05 20.53
CA VAL A 607 4.17 -15.62 20.59
C VAL A 607 2.88 -15.30 21.31
N GLU A 608 2.92 -14.30 22.17
CA GLU A 608 1.78 -13.69 22.87
C GLU A 608 1.69 -12.21 22.48
N THR A 609 0.48 -11.74 22.21
CA THR A 609 0.23 -10.34 21.86
C THR A 609 -0.90 -9.79 22.73
N ASP A 610 -0.59 -8.71 23.43
CA ASP A 610 -1.53 -7.88 24.17
C ASP A 610 -1.96 -6.69 23.30
N LEU A 611 -3.26 -6.64 22.99
CA LEU A 611 -3.87 -5.58 22.20
C LEU A 611 -4.60 -4.59 23.09
N THR A 612 -4.35 -3.30 22.91
CA THR A 612 -5.14 -2.20 23.46
C THR A 612 -5.66 -1.33 22.32
N SER A 613 -6.98 -1.21 22.19
CA SER A 613 -7.63 -0.34 21.19
C SER A 613 -8.42 0.76 21.90
N SER A 614 -8.13 2.01 21.58
CA SER A 614 -8.84 3.19 22.09
C SER A 614 -9.49 3.96 20.95
N GLY A 615 -10.75 4.31 21.09
CA GLY A 615 -11.52 5.05 20.09
C GLY A 615 -12.72 5.74 20.72
N TYR A 616 -13.70 6.10 19.91
CA TYR A 616 -14.91 6.78 20.38
C TYR A 616 -16.15 5.91 20.19
N THR A 617 -16.92 5.79 21.23
CA THR A 617 -18.27 5.21 21.23
C THR A 617 -19.29 6.24 21.72
N PHE A 618 -20.55 5.85 21.85
CA PHE A 618 -21.61 6.77 22.31
C PHE A 618 -22.24 6.26 23.61
N SER A 619 -22.37 7.19 24.59
CA SER A 619 -23.11 6.95 25.82
C SER A 619 -24.18 8.05 25.96
N GLY A 620 -25.47 7.66 25.97
CA GLY A 620 -26.57 8.62 26.00
C GLY A 620 -26.58 9.63 24.83
N GLY A 621 -26.04 9.24 23.68
CA GLY A 621 -25.94 10.11 22.49
C GLY A 621 -24.76 11.08 22.48
N VAL A 622 -23.89 11.01 23.48
CA VAL A 622 -22.68 11.85 23.57
C VAL A 622 -21.46 10.97 23.25
N PRO A 623 -20.50 11.44 22.40
CA PRO A 623 -19.24 10.73 22.18
C PRO A 623 -18.44 10.61 23.47
N VAL A 624 -17.97 9.40 23.75
CA VAL A 624 -17.07 9.10 24.88
C VAL A 624 -15.91 8.25 24.39
N ARG A 625 -14.70 8.54 24.87
CA ARG A 625 -13.54 7.69 24.57
C ARG A 625 -13.71 6.35 25.30
N SER A 626 -13.52 5.26 24.56
CA SER A 626 -13.59 3.88 25.04
C SER A 626 -12.28 3.18 24.76
N THR A 627 -11.89 2.29 25.67
CA THR A 627 -10.71 1.44 25.49
C THR A 627 -11.14 -0.01 25.66
N ALA A 628 -10.72 -0.85 24.74
CA ALA A 628 -10.90 -2.30 24.76
C ALA A 628 -9.53 -2.98 24.74
N THR A 629 -9.40 -4.09 25.45
CA THR A 629 -8.18 -4.91 25.49
C THR A 629 -8.50 -6.35 25.10
N SER A 630 -7.57 -7.01 24.42
CA SER A 630 -7.62 -8.45 24.18
C SER A 630 -6.22 -9.02 24.12
N THR A 631 -6.08 -10.32 24.42
CA THR A 631 -4.83 -11.06 24.36
C THR A 631 -5.03 -12.29 23.50
N TYR A 632 -4.01 -12.65 22.71
CA TYR A 632 -3.98 -13.90 21.96
C TYR A 632 -2.59 -14.50 21.92
N GLU A 633 -2.55 -15.82 21.82
CA GLU A 633 -1.33 -16.63 21.82
C GLU A 633 -1.30 -17.53 20.59
N ASN A 634 -0.11 -17.74 20.01
CA ASN A 634 0.06 -18.62 18.87
C ASN A 634 1.35 -19.44 19.01
N THR A 635 1.27 -20.74 18.65
CA THR A 635 2.43 -21.64 18.55
C THR A 635 2.59 -22.05 17.10
N LEU A 636 3.73 -21.71 16.52
CA LEU A 636 3.98 -21.75 15.08
C LEU A 636 5.15 -22.72 14.78
N PRO A 637 4.87 -24.00 14.51
CA PRO A 637 5.89 -24.94 14.06
C PRO A 637 6.31 -24.66 12.61
N SER A 638 7.57 -24.96 12.28
CA SER A 638 8.10 -24.84 10.92
C SER A 638 9.16 -25.91 10.62
N LEU A 639 9.16 -26.39 9.40
CA LEU A 639 10.12 -27.35 8.84
C LEU A 639 10.50 -26.91 7.44
N ASN A 640 11.80 -26.81 7.17
CA ASN A 640 12.31 -26.64 5.82
C ASN A 640 13.41 -27.68 5.56
N MET A 641 13.41 -28.28 4.37
CA MET A 641 14.36 -29.29 3.94
C MET A 641 14.82 -29.03 2.52
N VAL A 642 16.10 -29.28 2.26
CA VAL A 642 16.71 -29.23 0.94
C VAL A 642 17.44 -30.53 0.71
N LEU A 643 17.14 -31.18 -0.40
CA LEU A 643 17.84 -32.34 -0.91
C LEU A 643 18.56 -31.98 -2.21
N GLU A 644 19.84 -32.27 -2.31
CA GLU A 644 20.63 -32.14 -3.54
C GLU A 644 20.96 -33.55 -4.08
N PRO A 645 20.06 -34.13 -4.92
CA PRO A 645 20.22 -35.52 -5.40
C PRO A 645 21.38 -35.69 -6.38
N ILE A 646 21.68 -34.66 -7.12
CA ILE A 646 22.86 -34.54 -8.00
C ILE A 646 23.37 -33.11 -7.93
N ASP A 647 24.63 -32.88 -8.24
CA ASP A 647 25.25 -31.55 -8.19
C ASP A 647 24.42 -30.53 -8.94
N ASN A 648 24.18 -29.39 -8.30
CA ASN A 648 23.42 -28.24 -8.82
C ASN A 648 21.91 -28.46 -9.08
N VAL A 649 21.33 -29.56 -8.59
CA VAL A 649 19.87 -29.76 -8.60
C VAL A 649 19.37 -29.84 -7.17
N LEU A 650 18.53 -28.93 -6.79
CA LEU A 650 17.96 -28.84 -5.46
C LEU A 650 16.45 -29.11 -5.48
N ILE A 651 16.01 -29.94 -4.52
CA ILE A 651 14.59 -30.15 -4.22
C ILE A 651 14.35 -29.58 -2.82
N ARG A 652 13.44 -28.59 -2.71
CA ARG A 652 13.09 -27.99 -1.42
C ARG A 652 11.69 -28.39 -1.02
N PHE A 653 11.51 -28.62 0.27
CA PHE A 653 10.21 -28.82 0.90
C PHE A 653 10.11 -27.94 2.13
N GLY A 654 9.00 -27.23 2.28
CA GLY A 654 8.64 -26.42 3.44
C GLY A 654 7.26 -26.80 3.95
N ALA A 655 7.09 -26.82 5.28
CA ALA A 655 5.80 -26.94 5.95
C ALA A 655 5.82 -26.11 7.23
N ALA A 656 4.81 -25.25 7.42
CA ALA A 656 4.73 -24.38 8.60
C ALA A 656 3.30 -23.98 8.92
N GLN A 657 3.02 -23.69 10.19
CA GLN A 657 1.86 -22.88 10.55
C GLN A 657 2.28 -21.41 10.58
N VAL A 658 1.53 -20.58 9.89
CA VAL A 658 1.80 -19.14 9.75
C VAL A 658 0.60 -18.31 10.21
N MET A 659 0.86 -17.08 10.64
CA MET A 659 -0.19 -16.17 11.08
C MET A 659 -0.04 -14.80 10.44
N SER A 660 -1.17 -14.06 10.35
CA SER A 660 -1.17 -12.62 10.05
C SER A 660 -2.14 -11.91 10.97
N ARG A 661 -1.71 -10.79 11.53
CA ARG A 661 -2.53 -9.98 12.43
C ARG A 661 -3.67 -9.31 11.68
N PRO A 662 -4.84 -9.09 12.33
CA PRO A 662 -5.95 -8.39 11.72
C PRO A 662 -5.55 -6.98 11.27
N ASN A 663 -6.18 -6.48 10.22
CA ASN A 663 -5.97 -5.11 9.74
C ASN A 663 -6.33 -4.10 10.84
N LEU A 664 -5.54 -3.03 11.00
CA LEU A 664 -5.68 -2.03 12.07
C LEU A 664 -7.06 -1.39 12.10
N GLY A 665 -7.62 -1.05 10.94
CA GLY A 665 -8.98 -0.49 10.86
C GLY A 665 -10.06 -1.44 11.39
N PHE A 666 -9.83 -2.75 11.36
CA PHE A 666 -10.76 -3.73 11.92
C PHE A 666 -10.70 -3.85 13.44
N LEU A 667 -9.59 -3.42 14.05
CA LEU A 667 -9.38 -3.47 15.49
C LEU A 667 -9.87 -2.23 16.23
N ALA A 668 -10.33 -1.19 15.51
CA ALA A 668 -10.79 0.06 16.12
C ALA A 668 -11.96 -0.21 17.09
N SER A 669 -11.91 0.37 18.28
CA SER A 669 -12.99 0.22 19.30
C SER A 669 -14.18 1.15 19.05
N GLY A 670 -14.20 1.91 17.96
CA GLY A 670 -15.22 2.88 17.58
C GLY A 670 -16.09 2.44 16.41
N ALA A 671 -17.10 3.26 16.10
CA ALA A 671 -17.96 3.10 14.94
C ALA A 671 -18.00 4.39 14.10
N ALA A 672 -17.79 4.24 12.79
CA ALA A 672 -17.99 5.31 11.81
C ALA A 672 -19.39 5.19 11.20
N VAL A 673 -20.17 6.28 11.27
CA VAL A 673 -21.51 6.35 10.67
C VAL A 673 -21.45 7.38 9.55
N SER A 674 -21.80 6.96 8.34
CA SER A 674 -21.67 7.79 7.14
C SER A 674 -22.88 7.68 6.23
N VAL A 675 -23.22 8.78 5.58
CA VAL A 675 -24.24 8.84 4.53
C VAL A 675 -23.65 9.53 3.31
N SER A 676 -23.67 8.83 2.17
CA SER A 676 -23.22 9.35 0.88
C SER A 676 -24.24 9.01 -0.20
N GLY A 677 -24.96 10.01 -0.66
CA GLY A 677 -26.14 9.82 -1.49
C GLY A 677 -27.20 9.01 -0.74
N SER A 678 -27.69 7.93 -1.35
CA SER A 678 -28.62 6.97 -0.73
C SER A 678 -27.93 5.90 0.13
N ASN A 679 -26.59 5.86 0.15
CA ASN A 679 -25.84 4.85 0.87
C ASN A 679 -25.64 5.25 2.33
N ARG A 680 -26.26 4.53 3.25
CA ARG A 680 -26.19 4.70 4.70
C ARG A 680 -25.38 3.57 5.26
N THR A 681 -24.21 3.87 5.83
CA THR A 681 -23.28 2.84 6.32
C THR A 681 -22.91 3.08 7.76
N VAL A 682 -22.77 1.98 8.49
CA VAL A 682 -22.14 1.89 9.81
C VAL A 682 -20.97 0.94 9.69
N THR A 683 -19.78 1.42 9.90
CA THR A 683 -18.57 0.59 9.91
C THR A 683 -18.00 0.61 11.33
N ALA A 684 -17.96 -0.53 11.99
CA ALA A 684 -17.39 -0.67 13.31
C ALA A 684 -16.24 -1.66 13.26
N GLY A 685 -15.24 -1.47 14.11
CA GLY A 685 -14.19 -2.45 14.32
C GLY A 685 -14.57 -3.48 15.40
N ASN A 686 -13.67 -4.43 15.61
CA ASN A 686 -13.79 -5.50 16.59
C ASN A 686 -12.41 -5.79 17.22
N PRO A 687 -12.11 -5.22 18.38
CA PRO A 687 -10.84 -5.48 19.09
C PRO A 687 -10.63 -6.94 19.53
N SER A 688 -11.66 -7.79 19.48
CA SER A 688 -11.56 -9.20 19.87
C SER A 688 -11.21 -10.14 18.71
N LEU A 689 -10.88 -9.60 17.53
CA LEU A 689 -10.47 -10.40 16.39
C LEU A 689 -9.19 -11.17 16.69
N GLN A 690 -9.17 -12.42 16.25
CA GLN A 690 -8.00 -13.29 16.30
C GLN A 690 -7.21 -13.18 14.99
N PRO A 691 -5.91 -13.46 15.01
CA PRO A 691 -5.11 -13.54 13.79
C PRO A 691 -5.71 -14.49 12.73
N THR A 692 -5.45 -14.21 11.47
CA THR A 692 -5.61 -15.17 10.38
C THR A 692 -4.52 -16.22 10.50
N LEU A 693 -4.90 -17.49 10.55
CA LEU A 693 -3.99 -18.65 10.62
C LEU A 693 -4.07 -19.44 9.32
N ALA A 694 -2.94 -19.99 8.88
CA ALA A 694 -2.89 -20.90 7.75
C ALA A 694 -1.80 -21.94 7.89
N ASP A 695 -2.08 -23.15 7.41
CA ASP A 695 -1.06 -24.17 7.14
C ASP A 695 -0.41 -23.90 5.78
N ALA A 696 0.90 -23.77 5.77
CA ALA A 696 1.70 -23.42 4.61
C ALA A 696 2.54 -24.60 4.15
N TYR A 697 2.46 -24.91 2.85
CA TYR A 697 3.25 -25.97 2.21
C TYR A 697 3.93 -25.41 0.96
N ASP A 698 5.21 -25.73 0.79
CA ASP A 698 6.05 -25.33 -0.33
C ASP A 698 6.83 -26.53 -0.86
N LEU A 699 6.86 -26.73 -2.17
CA LEU A 699 7.67 -27.73 -2.85
C LEU A 699 8.29 -27.12 -4.10
N SER A 700 9.62 -27.17 -4.23
CA SER A 700 10.29 -26.67 -5.45
C SER A 700 11.38 -27.61 -5.95
N ALA A 701 11.65 -27.52 -7.24
CA ALA A 701 12.79 -28.12 -7.89
C ALA A 701 13.55 -27.01 -8.64
N GLU A 702 14.86 -26.96 -8.44
CA GLU A 702 15.75 -25.93 -8.97
C GLU A 702 16.95 -26.58 -9.64
N TRP A 703 17.29 -26.13 -10.84
CA TRP A 703 18.47 -26.59 -11.55
C TRP A 703 19.37 -25.40 -11.92
N TYR A 704 20.52 -25.34 -11.27
CA TYR A 704 21.58 -24.36 -11.49
C TYR A 704 22.52 -24.89 -12.58
N PHE A 705 22.12 -24.78 -13.83
CA PHE A 705 22.77 -25.45 -14.97
C PHE A 705 24.05 -24.73 -15.45
N ALA A 706 24.29 -23.51 -15.04
CA ALA A 706 25.47 -22.70 -15.36
C ALA A 706 25.67 -21.61 -14.31
N GLU A 707 26.84 -20.96 -14.34
CA GLU A 707 27.09 -19.73 -13.57
C GLU A 707 26.08 -18.64 -13.97
N GLY A 708 25.31 -18.12 -12.99
CA GLY A 708 24.19 -17.20 -13.26
C GLY A 708 22.98 -17.83 -13.96
N GLY A 709 22.94 -19.14 -14.18
CA GLY A 709 21.87 -19.85 -14.88
C GLY A 709 20.97 -20.67 -13.94
N LEU A 710 19.66 -20.41 -13.98
CA LEU A 710 18.64 -21.13 -13.17
C LEU A 710 17.41 -21.44 -14.00
N ILE A 711 16.87 -22.64 -13.84
CA ILE A 711 15.46 -22.95 -14.09
C ILE A 711 14.85 -23.52 -12.84
N SER A 712 13.69 -23.03 -12.44
CA SER A 712 12.98 -23.53 -11.26
C SER A 712 11.49 -23.65 -11.49
N ILE A 713 10.89 -24.61 -10.81
CA ILE A 713 9.45 -24.78 -10.67
C ILE A 713 9.12 -24.96 -9.20
N ALA A 714 8.10 -24.25 -8.72
CA ALA A 714 7.62 -24.35 -7.36
C ALA A 714 6.10 -24.50 -7.34
N TYR A 715 5.61 -25.32 -6.43
CA TYR A 715 4.21 -25.39 -6.02
C TYR A 715 4.09 -24.89 -4.59
N PHE A 716 3.07 -24.12 -4.30
CA PHE A 716 2.78 -23.63 -2.96
C PHE A 716 1.31 -23.76 -2.65
N MET A 717 1.01 -23.92 -1.35
CA MET A 717 -0.35 -23.98 -0.82
C MET A 717 -0.38 -23.28 0.54
N ARG A 718 -1.46 -22.53 0.76
CA ARG A 718 -1.83 -21.92 2.04
C ARG A 718 -3.26 -22.33 2.34
N ASP A 719 -3.46 -23.22 3.31
CA ASP A 719 -4.80 -23.60 3.78
C ASP A 719 -5.20 -22.66 4.92
N ILE A 720 -6.02 -21.66 4.60
CA ILE A 720 -6.42 -20.62 5.54
C ILE A 720 -7.53 -21.17 6.43
N GLU A 721 -7.22 -21.39 7.71
CA GLU A 721 -8.17 -21.90 8.69
C GLU A 721 -9.14 -20.82 9.16
N SER A 722 -8.61 -19.63 9.47
CA SER A 722 -9.37 -18.49 9.99
C SER A 722 -9.06 -17.24 9.15
N PHE A 723 -10.09 -16.61 8.64
CA PHE A 723 -9.99 -15.42 7.79
C PHE A 723 -10.86 -14.29 8.34
N VAL A 724 -10.34 -13.07 8.37
CA VAL A 724 -11.11 -11.91 8.82
C VAL A 724 -11.88 -11.32 7.64
N GLN A 725 -13.19 -11.40 7.67
CA GLN A 725 -14.09 -10.83 6.68
C GLN A 725 -14.89 -9.68 7.26
N THR A 726 -15.16 -8.67 6.44
CA THR A 726 -16.20 -7.68 6.73
C THR A 726 -17.54 -8.25 6.34
N VAL A 727 -18.33 -8.61 7.33
CA VAL A 727 -19.68 -9.12 7.14
C VAL A 727 -20.66 -7.97 7.10
N ARG A 728 -21.49 -7.95 6.05
CA ARG A 728 -22.50 -6.93 5.86
C ARG A 728 -23.86 -7.40 6.35
N GLU A 729 -24.54 -6.52 7.08
CA GLU A 729 -25.92 -6.69 7.51
C GLU A 729 -26.73 -5.45 7.15
N ASP A 730 -27.86 -5.61 6.46
CA ASP A 730 -28.78 -4.54 6.17
C ASP A 730 -29.92 -4.57 7.20
N ALA A 731 -29.90 -3.61 8.14
CA ALA A 731 -30.88 -3.53 9.24
C ALA A 731 -31.27 -2.06 9.49
N PRO A 732 -32.44 -1.81 10.13
CA PRO A 732 -32.74 -0.50 10.67
C PRO A 732 -31.66 -0.05 11.67
N PHE A 733 -31.34 1.25 11.65
CA PHE A 733 -30.41 1.78 12.66
C PHE A 733 -31.04 1.73 14.07
N THR A 734 -32.35 1.98 14.17
CA THR A 734 -33.09 1.86 15.43
C THR A 734 -32.99 0.43 15.97
N GLY A 735 -32.44 0.29 17.17
CA GLY A 735 -32.23 -1.02 17.81
C GLY A 735 -31.05 -1.83 17.24
N ASN A 736 -30.07 -1.19 16.63
CA ASN A 736 -28.92 -1.84 15.98
C ASN A 736 -28.08 -2.67 16.96
N VAL A 737 -27.35 -3.66 16.40
CA VAL A 737 -26.51 -4.62 17.16
C VAL A 737 -25.35 -3.98 17.93
N LEU A 738 -24.95 -2.76 17.57
CA LEU A 738 -23.86 -2.03 18.22
C LEU A 738 -24.34 -1.17 19.40
N GLY A 739 -25.68 -1.11 19.64
CA GLY A 739 -26.28 -0.28 20.69
C GLY A 739 -26.11 1.23 20.46
N LEU A 740 -25.86 1.66 19.23
CA LEU A 740 -25.72 3.07 18.88
C LEU A 740 -27.09 3.76 18.95
N PRO A 741 -27.21 4.94 19.58
CA PRO A 741 -28.47 5.67 19.68
C PRO A 741 -28.85 6.29 18.33
N ASP A 742 -30.16 6.42 18.05
CA ASP A 742 -30.72 6.98 16.81
C ASP A 742 -30.24 8.40 16.50
N SER A 743 -29.83 9.16 17.53
CA SER A 743 -29.24 10.49 17.37
C SER A 743 -27.97 10.49 16.51
N VAL A 744 -27.21 9.39 16.49
CA VAL A 744 -25.99 9.23 15.69
C VAL A 744 -26.34 9.14 14.19
N ALA A 745 -27.33 8.29 13.84
CA ALA A 745 -27.85 8.22 12.48
C ALA A 745 -28.44 9.57 12.02
N THR A 746 -29.23 10.21 12.90
CA THR A 746 -29.80 11.52 12.64
C THR A 746 -28.73 12.58 12.35
N ALA A 747 -27.65 12.59 13.13
CA ALA A 747 -26.54 13.51 12.96
C ALA A 747 -25.74 13.26 11.66
N ALA A 748 -25.67 12.01 11.20
CA ALA A 748 -24.98 11.64 9.97
C ALA A 748 -25.75 12.02 8.71
N CYS A 749 -27.07 12.32 8.81
CA CYS A 749 -27.91 12.66 7.66
C CYS A 749 -27.54 14.04 7.07
N PRO A 750 -27.08 14.15 5.83
CA PRO A 750 -26.81 15.42 5.18
C PRO A 750 -28.08 16.26 5.04
N GLY A 751 -28.07 17.51 5.53
CA GLY A 751 -29.23 18.40 5.49
C GLY A 751 -30.39 18.05 6.43
N GLY A 752 -30.17 17.08 7.36
CA GLY A 752 -31.15 16.66 8.36
C GLY A 752 -31.94 15.40 7.99
N VAL A 753 -32.80 14.97 8.92
CA VAL A 753 -33.61 13.74 8.74
C VAL A 753 -34.64 13.92 7.63
N ASN A 754 -34.67 13.00 6.70
CA ASN A 754 -35.68 12.89 5.64
C ASN A 754 -36.35 11.50 5.71
N THR A 755 -37.66 11.44 5.62
CA THR A 755 -38.43 10.19 5.76
C THR A 755 -38.15 9.17 4.68
N THR A 756 -37.65 9.58 3.53
CA THR A 756 -37.40 8.72 2.37
C THR A 756 -35.92 8.41 2.12
N THR A 757 -35.03 9.36 2.44
CA THR A 757 -33.60 9.22 2.04
C THR A 757 -32.65 8.99 3.21
N CYS A 758 -32.91 9.57 4.38
CA CYS A 758 -32.04 9.42 5.53
C CYS A 758 -32.78 9.58 6.87
N ASN A 759 -32.98 8.47 7.55
CA ASN A 759 -33.47 8.44 8.94
C ASN A 759 -33.10 7.09 9.62
N PRO A 760 -33.18 6.98 10.95
CA PRO A 760 -32.81 5.76 11.68
C PRO A 760 -33.70 4.53 11.36
N SER A 761 -34.95 4.72 10.92
CA SER A 761 -35.86 3.60 10.62
C SER A 761 -35.64 2.97 9.24
N LEU A 762 -34.87 3.62 8.36
CA LEU A 762 -34.48 3.04 7.08
C LEU A 762 -33.40 1.96 7.26
N LEU A 763 -33.20 1.14 6.22
CA LEU A 763 -32.11 0.16 6.20
C LEU A 763 -30.76 0.88 6.10
N TRP A 764 -29.87 0.52 7.00
CA TRP A 764 -28.47 0.89 7.03
C TRP A 764 -27.61 -0.33 6.80
N GLN A 765 -26.48 -0.17 6.14
CA GLN A 765 -25.45 -1.21 5.96
C GLN A 765 -24.53 -1.22 7.18
N PHE A 766 -24.59 -2.27 7.97
CA PHE A 766 -23.62 -2.51 9.02
C PHE A 766 -22.50 -3.39 8.48
N ASN A 767 -21.28 -2.86 8.47
CA ASN A 767 -20.08 -3.54 8.06
C ASN A 767 -19.28 -3.89 9.31
N LEU A 768 -19.21 -5.19 9.63
CA LEU A 768 -18.64 -5.71 10.88
C LEU A 768 -17.56 -6.73 10.58
N PRO A 769 -16.29 -6.53 11.01
CA PRO A 769 -15.25 -7.52 10.83
C PRO A 769 -15.46 -8.69 11.80
N ARG A 770 -15.34 -9.92 11.27
CA ARG A 770 -15.46 -11.17 12.02
C ARG A 770 -14.44 -12.20 11.53
N ASN A 771 -13.95 -13.06 12.43
CA ASN A 771 -13.26 -14.27 12.04
C ASN A 771 -14.27 -15.27 11.45
N THR A 772 -13.97 -15.78 10.26
CA THR A 772 -14.81 -16.72 9.51
C THR A 772 -13.93 -17.83 8.96
N PRO A 773 -14.47 -18.98 8.56
CA PRO A 773 -13.70 -19.97 7.84
C PRO A 773 -13.05 -19.37 6.59
N GLY A 774 -11.81 -19.75 6.31
CA GLY A 774 -11.06 -19.35 5.14
C GLY A 774 -11.27 -20.31 3.95
N GLY A 775 -10.18 -20.84 3.45
CA GLY A 775 -10.11 -21.80 2.35
C GLY A 775 -8.72 -21.83 1.72
N PRO A 776 -8.47 -22.72 0.78
CA PRO A 776 -7.17 -22.89 0.15
C PRO A 776 -6.83 -21.73 -0.80
N VAL A 777 -5.54 -21.36 -0.80
CA VAL A 777 -4.88 -20.53 -1.81
C VAL A 777 -3.68 -21.34 -2.28
N ASP A 778 -3.65 -21.77 -3.53
CA ASP A 778 -2.57 -22.57 -4.07
C ASP A 778 -2.17 -22.14 -5.47
N GLY A 779 -0.98 -22.55 -5.89
CA GLY A 779 -0.49 -22.17 -7.20
C GLY A 779 0.89 -22.71 -7.51
N PHE A 780 1.41 -22.33 -8.67
CA PHE A 780 2.75 -22.68 -9.09
C PHE A 780 3.50 -21.48 -9.65
N GLU A 781 4.82 -21.51 -9.50
CA GLU A 781 5.77 -20.52 -10.00
C GLU A 781 6.78 -21.21 -10.92
N ILE A 782 7.10 -20.59 -12.05
CA ILE A 782 8.17 -21.01 -12.95
C ILE A 782 9.13 -19.83 -13.11
N SER A 783 10.43 -20.10 -12.99
CA SER A 783 11.45 -19.06 -13.20
C SER A 783 12.54 -19.56 -14.12
N LEU A 784 13.01 -18.69 -14.96
CA LEU A 784 14.16 -18.88 -15.85
C LEU A 784 15.10 -17.69 -15.74
N GLN A 785 16.38 -17.97 -15.43
CA GLN A 785 17.47 -17.02 -15.60
C GLN A 785 18.48 -17.69 -16.53
N LEU A 786 18.66 -17.13 -17.73
CA LEU A 786 19.48 -17.70 -18.80
C LEU A 786 20.46 -16.65 -19.33
N PRO A 787 21.70 -16.57 -18.78
CA PRO A 787 22.77 -15.81 -19.42
C PRO A 787 23.16 -16.44 -20.75
N PHE A 788 23.44 -15.63 -21.76
CA PHE A 788 23.80 -16.14 -23.09
C PHE A 788 25.30 -16.53 -23.18
N PHE A 789 25.79 -17.30 -22.19
CA PHE A 789 27.17 -17.79 -22.12
C PHE A 789 27.60 -18.65 -23.33
N PHE A 790 26.65 -19.16 -24.09
CA PHE A 790 26.85 -19.95 -25.29
C PHE A 790 27.01 -19.12 -26.57
N LEU A 791 26.90 -17.80 -26.47
CA LEU A 791 27.12 -16.86 -27.58
C LEU A 791 28.45 -16.14 -27.42
N ASP A 792 29.13 -15.84 -28.55
CA ASP A 792 30.41 -15.16 -28.53
C ASP A 792 30.27 -13.63 -28.65
N GLY A 793 31.26 -12.90 -28.13
CA GLY A 793 31.42 -11.45 -28.27
C GLY A 793 30.39 -10.66 -27.46
N VAL A 794 29.82 -9.61 -28.06
CA VAL A 794 28.86 -8.71 -27.37
C VAL A 794 27.61 -9.46 -26.90
N TRP A 795 27.21 -10.50 -27.62
CA TRP A 795 25.99 -11.27 -27.28
C TRP A 795 26.10 -12.06 -25.98
N SER A 796 27.31 -12.41 -25.52
CA SER A 796 27.50 -13.06 -24.22
C SER A 796 27.17 -12.17 -23.02
N ASN A 797 27.03 -10.86 -23.24
CA ASN A 797 26.64 -9.90 -22.20
C ASN A 797 25.12 -9.81 -21.99
N PHE A 798 24.34 -10.48 -22.83
CA PHE A 798 22.89 -10.52 -22.72
C PHE A 798 22.41 -11.79 -22.02
N GLY A 799 21.17 -11.76 -21.57
CA GLY A 799 20.48 -12.90 -20.95
C GLY A 799 18.98 -12.69 -20.99
N VAL A 800 18.25 -13.65 -20.49
CA VAL A 800 16.80 -13.59 -20.27
C VAL A 800 16.51 -13.90 -18.82
N LEU A 801 15.73 -13.03 -18.19
CA LEU A 801 15.03 -13.28 -16.94
C LEU A 801 13.55 -13.42 -17.27
N ALA A 802 12.92 -14.51 -16.88
CA ALA A 802 11.49 -14.70 -17.07
C ALA A 802 10.88 -15.44 -15.88
N ASN A 803 9.70 -15.03 -15.47
CA ASN A 803 8.92 -15.79 -14.50
C ASN A 803 7.44 -15.79 -14.88
N TYR A 804 6.75 -16.83 -14.44
CA TYR A 804 5.32 -16.99 -14.56
C TYR A 804 4.76 -17.57 -13.27
N THR A 805 3.67 -17.03 -12.79
CA THR A 805 2.97 -17.49 -11.60
C THR A 805 1.49 -17.62 -11.91
N ASN A 806 0.89 -18.73 -11.50
CA ASN A 806 -0.55 -18.92 -11.49
C ASN A 806 -1.01 -19.21 -10.07
N VAL A 807 -2.08 -18.56 -9.63
CA VAL A 807 -2.63 -18.69 -8.28
C VAL A 807 -4.13 -18.91 -8.37
N GLN A 808 -4.65 -19.81 -7.55
CA GLN A 808 -6.07 -20.07 -7.39
C GLN A 808 -6.46 -19.99 -5.91
N SER A 809 -7.71 -19.64 -5.63
CA SER A 809 -8.22 -19.68 -4.27
C SER A 809 -9.73 -19.90 -4.25
N ASP A 810 -10.19 -20.62 -3.23
CA ASP A 810 -11.60 -20.90 -2.96
C ASP A 810 -11.93 -20.54 -1.51
N VAL A 811 -12.17 -19.26 -1.27
CA VAL A 811 -12.51 -18.72 0.05
C VAL A 811 -14.02 -18.67 0.23
N SER A 812 -14.50 -19.07 1.40
CA SER A 812 -15.91 -19.01 1.76
C SER A 812 -16.31 -17.64 2.27
N TYR A 813 -17.21 -16.95 1.57
CA TYR A 813 -17.77 -15.67 2.00
C TYR A 813 -19.10 -15.91 2.71
N VAL A 814 -19.28 -15.32 3.88
CA VAL A 814 -20.44 -15.57 4.75
C VAL A 814 -21.28 -14.31 4.95
N ASN A 815 -22.57 -14.48 5.21
CA ASN A 815 -23.47 -13.41 5.64
C ASN A 815 -23.41 -13.21 7.18
N SER A 816 -24.20 -12.26 7.70
CA SER A 816 -24.27 -11.95 9.14
C SER A 816 -24.70 -13.13 10.01
N ALA A 817 -25.43 -14.10 9.47
CA ALA A 817 -25.83 -15.33 10.14
C ALA A 817 -24.73 -16.43 10.10
N GLY A 818 -23.60 -16.20 9.44
CA GLY A 818 -22.52 -17.17 9.27
C GLY A 818 -22.77 -18.20 8.14
N ALA A 819 -23.83 -18.04 7.36
CA ALA A 819 -24.11 -18.92 6.23
C ALA A 819 -23.26 -18.52 5.02
N VAL A 820 -22.64 -19.50 4.36
CA VAL A 820 -21.86 -19.28 3.13
C VAL A 820 -22.80 -18.77 2.03
N THR A 821 -22.50 -17.62 1.47
CA THR A 821 -23.25 -16.96 0.38
C THR A 821 -22.55 -17.10 -0.96
N LEU A 822 -21.22 -17.24 -0.93
CA LEU A 822 -20.38 -17.38 -2.10
C LEU A 822 -19.14 -18.17 -1.71
N THR A 823 -18.64 -19.02 -2.58
CA THR A 823 -17.29 -19.54 -2.58
C THR A 823 -16.62 -19.06 -3.86
N GLY A 824 -15.44 -18.48 -3.73
CA GLY A 824 -14.76 -17.88 -4.88
C GLY A 824 -13.37 -17.35 -4.53
N PRO A 825 -12.71 -16.70 -5.49
CA PRO A 825 -11.35 -16.22 -5.30
C PRO A 825 -11.25 -15.20 -4.16
N LEU A 826 -10.08 -15.18 -3.54
CA LEU A 826 -9.71 -14.14 -2.57
C LEU A 826 -9.76 -12.76 -3.25
N LEU A 827 -10.34 -11.78 -2.57
CA LEU A 827 -10.43 -10.41 -3.11
C LEU A 827 -9.04 -9.82 -3.38
N GLY A 828 -8.87 -9.27 -4.59
CA GLY A 828 -7.61 -8.67 -5.04
C GLY A 828 -6.56 -9.70 -5.49
N LEU A 829 -6.94 -10.97 -5.65
CA LEU A 829 -6.06 -12.00 -6.21
C LEU A 829 -5.76 -11.68 -7.67
N SER A 830 -4.48 -11.76 -8.05
CA SER A 830 -4.05 -11.83 -9.44
C SER A 830 -3.84 -13.30 -9.79
N ASP A 831 -4.73 -13.85 -10.63
CA ASP A 831 -4.71 -15.27 -11.01
C ASP A 831 -3.44 -15.65 -11.75
N GLU A 832 -2.95 -14.72 -12.57
CA GLU A 832 -1.75 -14.89 -13.36
C GLU A 832 -0.85 -13.66 -13.26
N SER A 833 0.43 -13.88 -13.14
CA SER A 833 1.46 -12.86 -13.27
C SER A 833 2.65 -13.39 -14.03
N TYR A 834 3.25 -12.55 -14.86
CA TYR A 834 4.46 -12.88 -15.59
C TYR A 834 5.34 -11.65 -15.75
N ASN A 835 6.64 -11.90 -15.81
CA ASN A 835 7.63 -10.88 -16.10
C ASN A 835 8.68 -11.49 -17.05
N ALA A 836 9.17 -10.71 -18.00
CA ALA A 836 10.27 -11.10 -18.88
C ALA A 836 11.13 -9.86 -19.19
N THR A 837 12.41 -10.00 -18.94
CA THR A 837 13.40 -8.93 -19.15
C THR A 837 14.57 -9.47 -19.96
#